data_801d7c816897a38f4f6a41786e3abc70
#
_entry.id   801d7c816897a38f4f6a41786e3abc70
#
_cell.length_a   1.000
_cell.length_b   1.000
_cell.length_c   1.000
_cell.angle_alpha   90.00
_cell.angle_beta   90.00
_cell.angle_gamma   90.00
#
_symmetry.space_group_name_H-M   'P 1'
#
loop_
_entity.id
_entity.type
_entity.pdbx_description
1 polymer ?
#
loop_
_entity_poly.entity_id
_entity_poly.type
_entity_poly.pdbx_seq_one_letter_code
_entity_poly.pdbx_strand_id
1 'polypeptide(L)'
;MERVWLLFLLVPVSCFGQELKEYAAVIPSSAKTQDGVFRVHEVGATVYYEVPRSELGKPFLWWTRIARAPSMLGYGNEPVASEMVAWELHKNRVLLLRGTLDYPVADPNLPIARAVAATSNPTIIMSFPVQAYAPNGNVVIDVTTLFTTDVPEFSARAQLKGQGFDASRSFIDRVTPFPSNIEVEVTYTYTAPRDSPPPQDLGNGLVSSMAPGSASLVLHHSMLRLPDQPMQPRFADPRVGFLTRERVDFSLETNRAPVRTFAERRRLEKKDPAAAISDPVKPIEIYVDPATPTKWVRYVKEGIEDWRPALEGAGFRNAIVAREVTSGDKDWSSEDARYTVINWQPLTGPFAFTSPMTDPRSGEILTAQIQFFHGIIDRMAGNYFVQVGPLDPRARKWPLPDEIVGELIRYVVAHEVGHALGLGHNMKGSAMYPAEKVRDPRWVREMGYSPSIEDYSRFNYVAQPEDSFAPEDLVPRIGPNDRWAIHWGYAIIPGVAGPDDEKPILDVWAREQEKTPWLRWVAENGGDADPTDRMEAVGDADPISSTELGLKNLRRVMDMLLAATAEQNWHDLEYLYKRVLGQWTNEMLTVAGWVGGMTSEEKVKVGDGVRFTIVPKERQKAAVRFLNENAFATPQFLIRADVMRRIEPSGESDHILEAQAWVLRTLVSPSRLNRMMEQEEMDGASAYDPADFVADVRKGVWSEVYAGSQIRLWRRNLQRSYLEVMAARLYGPGGGEYRAIVRGDLVGLDADLARAIARPTPDRTTRTHLQDMRQRVRDILDPKTPPVAPPPEPEQPKYFPLR
;
A
#
# COMPACT_ATOMS: atom_id res chain seq x y z
N MET A 1 53.01 11.37 63.24
CA MET A 1 52.76 12.37 62.20
C MET A 1 53.65 12.07 60.99
N GLU A 2 53.19 11.17 60.15
CA GLU A 2 53.93 10.83 58.92
C GLU A 2 53.24 11.53 57.75
N ARG A 3 53.98 12.30 56.99
CA ARG A 3 53.58 13.05 55.83
C ARG A 3 53.74 12.11 54.62
N VAL A 4 52.62 11.65 54.03
CA VAL A 4 52.61 10.94 52.72
C VAL A 4 52.60 12.00 51.61
N TRP A 5 53.64 11.98 50.82
CA TRP A 5 53.79 12.81 49.60
C TRP A 5 53.17 11.99 48.46
N LEU A 6 52.00 12.46 47.91
CA LEU A 6 51.47 11.98 46.66
C LEU A 6 52.21 12.64 45.48
N LEU A 7 53.03 11.87 44.79
CA LEU A 7 53.59 12.27 43.51
C LEU A 7 52.50 12.16 42.40
N PHE A 8 52.03 13.33 41.94
CA PHE A 8 51.23 13.37 40.70
C PHE A 8 52.14 13.20 39.49
N LEU A 9 52.11 12.00 38.85
CA LEU A 9 52.67 11.78 37.53
C LEU A 9 51.76 12.49 36.52
N LEU A 10 52.15 13.65 36.04
CA LEU A 10 51.62 14.29 34.84
C LEU A 10 52.01 13.44 33.63
N VAL A 11 51.10 12.58 33.17
CA VAL A 11 51.23 11.96 31.85
C VAL A 11 50.84 13.05 30.84
N PRO A 12 51.73 13.46 29.94
CA PRO A 12 51.35 14.40 28.88
C PRO A 12 50.37 13.63 27.94
N VAL A 13 49.11 14.03 27.91
CA VAL A 13 48.21 13.66 26.86
C VAL A 13 48.70 14.34 25.59
N SER A 14 49.56 13.65 24.86
CA SER A 14 49.93 14.07 23.52
C SER A 14 48.69 13.97 22.65
N CYS A 15 48.01 15.08 22.41
CA CYS A 15 47.10 15.22 21.28
C CYS A 15 47.95 15.07 20.00
N PHE A 16 48.11 13.82 19.55
CA PHE A 16 48.61 13.56 18.22
C PHE A 16 47.55 14.05 17.23
N GLY A 17 47.73 15.25 16.70
CA GLY A 17 47.13 15.63 15.44
C GLY A 17 47.60 14.59 14.41
N GLN A 18 46.68 13.85 13.82
CA GLN A 18 47.02 12.87 12.79
C GLN A 18 47.68 13.63 11.64
N GLU A 19 48.99 13.41 11.41
CA GLU A 19 49.70 14.02 10.29
C GLU A 19 49.09 13.54 8.98
N LEU A 20 48.81 14.49 8.09
CA LEU A 20 48.33 14.21 6.73
C LEU A 20 49.36 13.35 6.02
N LYS A 21 48.95 12.20 5.52
CA LYS A 21 49.80 11.29 4.77
C LYS A 21 49.93 11.75 3.32
N GLU A 22 51.00 11.35 2.66
CA GLU A 22 51.14 11.47 1.22
C GLU A 22 50.05 10.65 0.52
N TYR A 23 49.47 11.14 -0.56
CA TYR A 23 48.40 10.47 -1.28
C TYR A 23 48.75 9.03 -1.68
N ALA A 24 49.97 8.82 -2.24
CA ALA A 24 50.47 7.51 -2.63
C ALA A 24 50.64 6.52 -1.46
N ALA A 25 50.78 7.04 -0.23
CA ALA A 25 50.87 6.21 0.97
C ALA A 25 49.49 5.73 1.46
N VAL A 26 48.41 6.45 1.11
CA VAL A 26 47.04 6.09 1.42
C VAL A 26 46.39 5.29 0.28
N ILE A 27 46.62 5.73 -0.95
CA ILE A 27 46.08 5.12 -2.17
C ILE A 27 47.27 4.63 -3.03
N PRO A 28 47.75 3.42 -2.78
CA PRO A 28 48.82 2.84 -3.58
C PRO A 28 48.37 2.52 -5.00
N SER A 29 49.28 2.38 -5.93
CA SER A 29 49.01 2.06 -7.32
C SER A 29 48.29 0.68 -7.53
N SER A 30 48.30 -0.16 -6.51
CA SER A 30 47.60 -1.45 -6.46
C SER A 30 46.15 -1.33 -6.01
N ALA A 31 45.70 -0.13 -5.60
CA ALA A 31 44.31 0.09 -5.20
C ALA A 31 43.34 -0.17 -6.36
N LYS A 32 42.26 -0.88 -6.10
CA LYS A 32 41.15 -0.97 -7.05
C LYS A 32 40.39 0.36 -7.02
N THR A 33 40.47 1.10 -8.12
CA THR A 33 39.90 2.46 -8.23
C THR A 33 38.78 2.47 -9.26
N GLN A 34 37.67 3.11 -8.91
CA GLN A 34 36.52 3.28 -9.79
C GLN A 34 36.06 4.75 -9.77
N ASP A 35 35.74 5.30 -10.93
CA ASP A 35 35.27 6.67 -11.10
C ASP A 35 33.74 6.75 -11.01
N GLY A 36 33.21 7.80 -10.42
CA GLY A 36 31.79 8.10 -10.31
C GLY A 36 31.56 9.50 -9.74
N VAL A 37 30.42 9.71 -9.08
CA VAL A 37 30.13 10.98 -8.39
C VAL A 37 31.21 11.31 -7.36
N PHE A 38 31.72 10.30 -6.66
CA PHE A 38 33.03 10.30 -6.01
C PHE A 38 33.88 9.22 -6.64
N ARG A 39 35.18 9.39 -6.59
CA ARG A 39 36.10 8.30 -6.90
C ARG A 39 36.23 7.39 -5.67
N VAL A 40 36.05 6.10 -5.87
CA VAL A 40 36.12 5.08 -4.83
C VAL A 40 37.40 4.27 -4.98
N HIS A 41 38.12 4.05 -3.87
CA HIS A 41 39.30 3.22 -3.84
C HIS A 41 39.14 2.10 -2.81
N GLU A 42 39.40 0.85 -3.23
CA GLU A 42 39.47 -0.31 -2.36
C GLU A 42 40.93 -0.72 -2.18
N VAL A 43 41.41 -0.69 -0.92
CA VAL A 43 42.77 -1.08 -0.52
C VAL A 43 42.67 -2.19 0.53
N GLY A 44 42.74 -3.43 0.09
CA GLY A 44 42.43 -4.57 0.95
C GLY A 44 40.95 -4.54 1.36
N ALA A 45 40.68 -4.51 2.66
CA ALA A 45 39.33 -4.41 3.21
C ALA A 45 38.89 -2.95 3.49
N THR A 46 39.72 -1.97 3.19
CA THR A 46 39.44 -0.56 3.46
C THR A 46 38.89 0.12 2.23
N VAL A 47 37.80 0.87 2.43
CA VAL A 47 37.13 1.66 1.39
C VAL A 47 37.39 3.14 1.63
N TYR A 48 37.97 3.80 0.62
CA TYR A 48 38.20 5.25 0.64
C TYR A 48 37.30 5.94 -0.36
N TYR A 49 36.70 7.08 0.06
CA TYR A 49 36.09 8.05 -0.82
C TYR A 49 37.06 9.21 -1.09
N GLU A 50 37.31 9.46 -2.36
CA GLU A 50 37.96 10.68 -2.83
C GLU A 50 36.82 11.66 -3.19
N VAL A 51 36.47 12.53 -2.23
CA VAL A 51 35.38 13.47 -2.33
C VAL A 51 35.81 14.71 -3.10
N PRO A 52 35.20 15.01 -4.26
CA PRO A 52 35.48 16.25 -4.99
C PRO A 52 35.10 17.46 -4.14
N ARG A 53 36.00 18.50 -4.15
CA ARG A 53 35.70 19.76 -3.42
C ARG A 53 34.41 20.41 -3.90
N SER A 54 34.05 20.23 -5.16
CA SER A 54 32.81 20.73 -5.76
C SER A 54 31.54 20.04 -5.24
N GLU A 55 31.66 18.89 -4.59
CA GLU A 55 30.53 18.13 -4.05
C GLU A 55 30.37 18.35 -2.54
N LEU A 56 31.35 18.99 -1.88
CA LEU A 56 31.24 19.36 -0.47
C LEU A 56 30.15 20.42 -0.26
N GLY A 57 29.29 20.21 0.74
CA GLY A 57 28.14 21.06 1.06
C GLY A 57 26.91 20.85 0.18
N LYS A 58 27.00 20.01 -0.86
CA LYS A 58 25.83 19.68 -1.68
C LYS A 58 24.95 18.62 -1.03
N PRO A 59 23.63 18.66 -1.24
CA PRO A 59 22.73 17.65 -0.72
C PRO A 59 22.74 16.38 -1.57
N PHE A 60 22.69 15.25 -0.89
CA PHE A 60 22.48 13.92 -1.44
C PHE A 60 21.25 13.29 -0.80
N LEU A 61 20.56 12.43 -1.54
CA LEU A 61 19.54 11.55 -0.98
C LEU A 61 20.21 10.21 -0.65
N TRP A 62 20.19 9.82 0.63
CA TRP A 62 20.64 8.51 1.07
C TRP A 62 19.44 7.61 1.26
N TRP A 63 19.42 6.49 0.56
CA TRP A 63 18.36 5.51 0.66
C TRP A 63 18.92 4.14 1.01
N THR A 64 18.39 3.54 2.07
CA THR A 64 18.74 2.20 2.52
C THR A 64 17.58 1.26 2.32
N ARG A 65 17.84 0.09 1.77
CA ARG A 65 16.87 -0.97 1.50
C ARG A 65 17.44 -2.34 1.82
N ILE A 66 16.58 -3.33 2.05
CA ILE A 66 16.98 -4.73 2.14
C ILE A 66 17.17 -5.24 0.71
N ALA A 67 18.39 -5.60 0.32
CA ALA A 67 18.65 -6.22 -0.98
C ALA A 67 18.31 -7.72 -0.95
N ARG A 68 18.72 -8.40 0.12
CA ARG A 68 18.48 -9.84 0.34
C ARG A 68 18.25 -10.10 1.83
N ALA A 69 17.27 -10.96 2.14
CA ALA A 69 16.99 -11.40 3.49
C ALA A 69 16.82 -12.92 3.53
N PRO A 70 17.01 -13.58 4.68
CA PRO A 70 16.54 -14.93 4.88
C PRO A 70 15.05 -15.02 4.58
N SER A 71 14.60 -16.19 4.12
CA SER A 71 13.21 -16.45 3.77
C SER A 71 12.27 -15.89 4.84
N MET A 72 11.28 -15.12 4.43
CA MET A 72 10.23 -14.50 5.24
C MET A 72 10.62 -13.30 6.12
N LEU A 73 11.91 -12.94 6.30
CA LEU A 73 12.34 -11.79 7.13
C LEU A 73 12.36 -10.46 6.40
N GLY A 74 11.82 -10.40 5.23
CA GLY A 74 11.78 -9.23 4.36
C GLY A 74 11.81 -9.65 2.89
N TYR A 75 11.73 -8.69 2.01
CA TYR A 75 11.74 -8.91 0.56
C TYR A 75 12.78 -8.03 -0.12
N GLY A 76 13.20 -8.42 -1.30
CA GLY A 76 14.17 -7.63 -2.07
C GLY A 76 13.66 -6.22 -2.34
N ASN A 77 14.52 -5.25 -2.10
CA ASN A 77 14.25 -3.82 -2.20
C ASN A 77 13.24 -3.22 -1.19
N GLU A 78 12.96 -3.92 -0.08
CA GLU A 78 12.17 -3.35 1.02
C GLU A 78 12.86 -2.10 1.59
N PRO A 79 12.18 -0.92 1.65
CA PRO A 79 12.78 0.31 2.15
C PRO A 79 13.03 0.21 3.67
N VAL A 80 14.22 0.68 4.09
CA VAL A 80 14.64 0.74 5.50
C VAL A 80 14.70 2.19 5.98
N ALA A 81 15.38 3.06 5.22
CA ALA A 81 15.56 4.46 5.59
C ALA A 81 15.72 5.33 4.34
N SER A 82 15.28 6.59 4.45
CA SER A 82 15.51 7.62 3.44
C SER A 82 15.87 8.91 4.15
N GLU A 83 17.11 9.39 3.91
CA GLU A 83 17.66 10.55 4.60
C GLU A 83 18.29 11.53 3.59
N MET A 84 18.14 12.80 3.81
CA MET A 84 18.95 13.79 3.10
C MET A 84 20.28 13.98 3.84
N VAL A 85 21.40 13.89 3.14
CA VAL A 85 22.74 14.03 3.75
C VAL A 85 23.58 15.02 2.98
N ALA A 86 24.60 15.55 3.65
CA ALA A 86 25.64 16.38 3.03
C ALA A 86 27.02 16.04 3.61
N TRP A 87 28.04 16.18 2.77
CA TRP A 87 29.44 16.03 3.18
C TRP A 87 30.05 17.42 3.37
N GLU A 88 30.53 17.72 4.55
CA GLU A 88 31.11 19.03 4.88
C GLU A 88 32.55 18.89 5.37
N LEU A 89 33.46 19.69 4.81
CA LEU A 89 34.84 19.75 5.29
C LEU A 89 34.91 20.73 6.47
N HIS A 90 35.17 20.20 7.66
CA HIS A 90 35.44 20.98 8.86
C HIS A 90 36.88 20.79 9.33
N LYS A 91 37.72 21.77 9.09
CA LYS A 91 39.18 21.70 9.37
C LYS A 91 39.82 20.49 8.68
N ASN A 92 40.30 19.52 9.45
CA ASN A 92 40.95 18.29 8.97
C ASN A 92 40.00 17.05 9.01
N ARG A 93 38.73 17.26 9.03
CA ARG A 93 37.72 16.20 9.07
C ARG A 93 36.62 16.47 8.04
N VAL A 94 36.10 15.43 7.46
CA VAL A 94 34.86 15.48 6.69
C VAL A 94 33.72 14.96 7.57
N LEU A 95 32.64 15.71 7.68
CA LEU A 95 31.45 15.37 8.43
C LEU A 95 30.40 14.87 7.45
N LEU A 96 29.77 13.73 7.75
CA LEU A 96 28.51 13.33 7.15
C LEU A 96 27.40 13.91 8.01
N LEU A 97 26.68 14.86 7.47
CA LEU A 97 25.61 15.58 8.15
C LEU A 97 24.26 15.03 7.68
N ARG A 98 23.36 14.84 8.61
CA ARG A 98 21.95 14.64 8.32
C ARG A 98 21.35 16.00 8.05
N GLY A 99 21.01 16.25 6.78
CA GLY A 99 20.11 17.35 6.41
C GLY A 99 18.70 16.92 6.76
N THR A 100 17.96 17.72 7.47
CA THR A 100 16.59 17.35 7.78
C THR A 100 15.67 17.84 6.68
N LEU A 101 14.89 16.91 6.12
CA LEU A 101 13.75 17.21 5.28
C LEU A 101 12.71 18.07 6.02
N ASP A 102 12.68 17.92 7.34
CA ASP A 102 11.73 18.56 8.27
C ASP A 102 12.20 19.92 8.77
N TYR A 103 13.44 20.36 8.45
CA TYR A 103 13.88 21.68 8.89
C TYR A 103 13.15 22.76 8.11
N PRO A 104 12.66 23.75 8.87
CA PRO A 104 12.12 24.95 8.27
C PRO A 104 13.14 25.58 7.33
N VAL A 105 12.67 26.09 6.21
CA VAL A 105 13.49 26.87 5.29
C VAL A 105 12.98 28.28 5.22
N ALA A 106 13.85 29.18 4.76
CA ALA A 106 13.49 30.54 4.42
C ALA A 106 14.36 31.02 3.27
N ASP A 107 13.84 31.92 2.45
CA ASP A 107 14.66 32.64 1.47
C ASP A 107 15.86 33.28 2.19
N PRO A 108 17.11 32.99 1.78
CA PRO A 108 18.30 33.50 2.42
C PRO A 108 18.37 35.02 2.43
N ASN A 109 17.63 35.69 1.56
CA ASN A 109 17.57 37.16 1.51
C ASN A 109 16.62 37.77 2.55
N LEU A 110 15.75 36.94 3.19
CA LEU A 110 14.81 37.44 4.20
C LEU A 110 15.43 37.45 5.61
N PRO A 111 15.08 38.39 6.47
CA PRO A 111 15.57 38.46 7.85
C PRO A 111 15.30 37.18 8.66
N ILE A 112 14.17 36.50 8.39
CA ILE A 112 13.76 35.25 9.06
C ILE A 112 14.75 34.11 8.81
N ALA A 113 15.49 34.11 7.71
CA ALA A 113 16.47 33.09 7.40
C ALA A 113 17.55 32.95 8.47
N ARG A 114 17.94 34.09 9.12
CA ARG A 114 18.87 34.05 10.23
C ARG A 114 18.33 33.36 11.47
N ALA A 115 17.03 33.52 11.75
CA ALA A 115 16.36 32.84 12.87
C ALA A 115 16.23 31.36 12.59
N VAL A 116 15.85 30.99 11.37
CA VAL A 116 15.79 29.58 10.92
C VAL A 116 17.16 28.93 11.04
N ALA A 117 18.22 29.56 10.54
CA ALA A 117 19.60 29.06 10.65
C ALA A 117 20.07 28.92 12.11
N ALA A 118 19.65 29.84 12.97
CA ALA A 118 20.03 29.84 14.41
C ALA A 118 19.32 28.74 15.21
N THR A 119 18.16 28.27 14.75
CA THR A 119 17.37 27.23 15.42
C THR A 119 17.53 25.84 14.78
N SER A 120 18.21 25.75 13.65
CA SER A 120 18.39 24.51 12.88
C SER A 120 19.86 24.11 12.90
N ASN A 121 20.17 23.00 13.56
CA ASN A 121 21.54 22.47 13.58
C ASN A 121 21.53 21.05 12.97
N PRO A 122 22.24 20.81 11.86
CA PRO A 122 22.30 19.48 11.27
C PRO A 122 22.97 18.50 12.24
N THR A 123 22.44 17.28 12.28
CA THR A 123 23.01 16.20 13.08
C THR A 123 24.25 15.64 12.38
N ILE A 124 25.32 15.45 13.12
CA ILE A 124 26.51 14.75 12.62
C ILE A 124 26.23 13.24 12.73
N ILE A 125 26.02 12.58 11.61
CA ILE A 125 25.90 11.12 11.56
C ILE A 125 27.24 10.48 11.86
N MET A 126 28.31 10.93 11.16
CA MET A 126 29.66 10.41 11.34
C MET A 126 30.70 11.45 10.96
N SER A 127 31.93 11.30 11.49
CA SER A 127 33.04 12.22 11.27
C SER A 127 34.28 11.44 10.87
N PHE A 128 34.88 11.80 9.74
CA PHE A 128 35.98 11.11 9.10
C PHE A 128 37.25 12.00 9.11
N PRO A 129 38.38 11.56 9.68
CA PRO A 129 39.66 12.26 9.52
C PRO A 129 40.04 12.29 8.04
N VAL A 130 40.49 13.43 7.55
CA VAL A 130 41.16 13.53 6.24
C VAL A 130 42.42 12.69 6.27
N GLN A 131 42.55 11.70 5.38
CA GLN A 131 43.71 10.82 5.29
C GLN A 131 44.79 11.43 4.40
N ALA A 132 44.38 12.02 3.27
CA ALA A 132 45.27 12.68 2.30
C ALA A 132 44.47 13.66 1.44
N TYR A 133 45.18 14.49 0.70
CA TYR A 133 44.60 15.22 -0.44
C TYR A 133 45.12 14.60 -1.75
N ALA A 134 44.22 14.38 -2.69
CA ALA A 134 44.60 13.96 -4.03
C ALA A 134 45.31 15.09 -4.79
N PRO A 135 46.05 14.78 -5.88
CA PRO A 135 46.77 15.79 -6.66
C PRO A 135 45.87 16.91 -7.23
N ASN A 136 44.59 16.62 -7.47
CA ASN A 136 43.56 17.58 -7.92
C ASN A 136 42.93 18.38 -6.74
N GLY A 137 43.38 18.14 -5.50
CA GLY A 137 42.88 18.80 -4.28
C GLY A 137 41.62 18.17 -3.66
N ASN A 138 41.13 17.05 -4.22
CA ASN A 138 40.02 16.29 -3.63
C ASN A 138 40.41 15.71 -2.25
N VAL A 139 39.42 15.49 -1.40
CA VAL A 139 39.61 15.04 -0.02
C VAL A 139 39.46 13.53 0.07
N VAL A 140 40.45 12.83 0.58
CA VAL A 140 40.44 11.38 0.78
C VAL A 140 40.08 11.03 2.22
N ILE A 141 39.04 10.26 2.42
CA ILE A 141 38.55 9.79 3.72
C ILE A 141 38.35 8.27 3.71
N ASP A 142 38.58 7.63 4.85
CA ASP A 142 38.23 6.23 5.08
C ASP A 142 36.77 6.13 5.55
N VAL A 143 35.91 5.47 4.74
CA VAL A 143 34.50 5.29 5.03
C VAL A 143 34.13 3.88 5.47
N THR A 144 35.14 3.00 5.68
CA THR A 144 34.91 1.60 6.02
C THR A 144 34.01 1.45 7.25
N THR A 145 34.25 2.23 8.29
CA THR A 145 33.46 2.17 9.54
C THR A 145 31.98 2.54 9.32
N LEU A 146 31.69 3.43 8.37
CA LEU A 146 30.32 3.80 8.02
C LEU A 146 29.50 2.59 7.57
N PHE A 147 30.12 1.66 6.90
CA PHE A 147 29.50 0.48 6.29
C PHE A 147 29.79 -0.83 7.03
N THR A 148 30.53 -0.80 8.14
CA THR A 148 30.80 -1.98 8.98
C THR A 148 30.23 -1.84 10.39
N THR A 149 29.47 -0.76 10.65
CA THR A 149 28.75 -0.53 11.90
C THR A 149 27.26 -0.30 11.62
N ASP A 150 26.43 -0.60 12.60
CA ASP A 150 24.99 -0.38 12.50
C ASP A 150 24.66 1.08 12.85
N VAL A 151 24.76 1.94 11.85
CA VAL A 151 24.46 3.38 11.99
C VAL A 151 22.95 3.55 12.20
N PRO A 152 22.49 4.21 13.28
CA PRO A 152 21.08 4.28 13.64
C PRO A 152 20.18 4.81 12.53
N GLU A 153 20.62 5.81 11.77
CA GLU A 153 19.90 6.46 10.68
C GLU A 153 19.64 5.53 9.49
N PHE A 154 20.40 4.44 9.37
CA PHE A 154 20.39 3.51 8.22
C PHE A 154 20.10 2.07 8.63
N SER A 155 19.73 1.85 9.90
CA SER A 155 19.64 0.54 10.53
C SER A 155 18.33 -0.18 10.20
N ALA A 156 18.41 -1.45 9.82
CA ALA A 156 17.26 -2.34 9.66
C ALA A 156 16.77 -2.97 10.99
N ARG A 157 17.34 -2.57 12.12
CA ARG A 157 17.04 -3.19 13.43
C ARG A 157 15.57 -3.09 13.82
N ALA A 158 14.93 -1.96 13.51
CA ALA A 158 13.53 -1.73 13.86
C ALA A 158 12.59 -2.67 13.09
N GLN A 159 12.81 -2.87 11.79
CA GLN A 159 12.02 -3.77 10.94
C GLN A 159 12.14 -5.22 11.40
N LEU A 160 13.34 -5.64 11.80
CA LEU A 160 13.60 -7.01 12.23
C LEU A 160 13.19 -7.30 13.67
N LYS A 161 12.88 -6.25 14.47
CA LYS A 161 12.82 -6.34 15.92
C LYS A 161 14.07 -7.04 16.53
N GLY A 162 15.21 -6.89 15.85
CA GLY A 162 16.50 -7.38 16.26
C GLY A 162 17.05 -6.57 17.42
N GLN A 163 17.86 -7.20 18.30
CA GLN A 163 18.38 -6.53 19.48
C GLN A 163 19.87 -6.26 19.41
N GLY A 164 20.67 -7.16 18.84
CA GLY A 164 22.12 -7.03 18.77
C GLY A 164 22.61 -6.96 17.33
N PHE A 165 23.62 -6.11 17.09
CA PHE A 165 24.40 -6.11 15.88
C PHE A 165 25.70 -6.87 16.10
N ASP A 166 26.05 -7.80 15.20
CA ASP A 166 27.28 -8.58 15.28
C ASP A 166 28.29 -8.09 14.25
N ALA A 167 29.19 -7.22 14.67
CA ALA A 167 30.22 -6.66 13.82
C ALA A 167 31.21 -7.71 13.28
N SER A 168 31.39 -8.85 13.96
CA SER A 168 32.30 -9.91 13.51
C SER A 168 31.76 -10.70 12.31
N ARG A 169 30.47 -10.63 12.07
CA ARG A 169 29.75 -11.26 10.94
C ARG A 169 29.09 -10.21 10.02
N SER A 170 29.65 -8.98 10.02
CA SER A 170 29.15 -7.88 9.20
C SER A 170 30.29 -7.26 8.42
N PHE A 171 30.11 -7.06 7.12
CA PHE A 171 31.16 -6.61 6.21
C PHE A 171 30.59 -5.97 4.94
N ILE A 172 31.44 -5.25 4.22
CA ILE A 172 31.11 -4.66 2.91
C ILE A 172 31.26 -5.75 1.85
N ASP A 173 30.18 -5.98 1.10
CA ASP A 173 30.19 -6.94 -0.03
C ASP A 173 30.71 -6.29 -1.31
N ARG A 174 30.23 -5.08 -1.61
CA ARG A 174 30.52 -4.38 -2.86
C ARG A 174 30.31 -2.87 -2.73
N VAL A 175 31.17 -2.11 -3.41
CA VAL A 175 30.98 -0.66 -3.62
C VAL A 175 31.05 -0.38 -5.11
N THR A 176 30.05 0.32 -5.64
CA THR A 176 29.98 0.66 -7.06
C THR A 176 29.58 2.14 -7.22
N PRO A 177 30.53 3.00 -7.61
CA PRO A 177 30.22 4.39 -7.93
C PRO A 177 29.66 4.49 -9.36
N PHE A 178 28.64 5.34 -9.52
CA PHE A 178 28.06 5.75 -10.80
C PHE A 178 28.18 7.27 -10.97
N PRO A 179 27.93 7.84 -12.14
CA PRO A 179 28.05 9.27 -12.38
C PRO A 179 27.16 10.16 -11.48
N SER A 180 26.06 9.64 -10.97
CA SER A 180 25.10 10.37 -10.13
C SER A 180 24.86 9.76 -8.76
N ASN A 181 25.36 8.55 -8.49
CA ASN A 181 25.14 7.84 -7.22
C ASN A 181 26.31 6.94 -6.85
N ILE A 182 26.36 6.52 -5.59
CA ILE A 182 27.25 5.46 -5.09
C ILE A 182 26.35 4.40 -4.45
N GLU A 183 26.55 3.15 -4.85
CA GLU A 183 25.84 1.99 -4.32
C GLU A 183 26.77 1.16 -3.46
N VAL A 184 26.33 0.82 -2.26
CA VAL A 184 27.10 -0.01 -1.33
C VAL A 184 26.23 -1.15 -0.83
N GLU A 185 26.64 -2.39 -1.12
CA GLU A 185 26.04 -3.57 -0.50
C GLU A 185 26.86 -3.99 0.71
N VAL A 186 26.15 -4.28 1.81
CA VAL A 186 26.73 -4.72 3.07
C VAL A 186 25.95 -5.90 3.63
N THR A 187 26.66 -6.91 4.10
CA THR A 187 26.04 -7.98 4.90
C THR A 187 26.07 -7.57 6.36
N TYR A 188 24.89 -7.47 6.97
CA TYR A 188 24.72 -7.20 8.41
C TYR A 188 24.08 -8.39 9.11
N THR A 189 24.65 -8.78 10.24
CA THR A 189 24.10 -9.85 11.06
C THR A 189 23.53 -9.28 12.35
N TYR A 190 22.25 -9.57 12.57
CA TYR A 190 21.54 -9.21 13.80
C TYR A 190 21.25 -10.43 14.63
N THR A 191 21.09 -10.24 15.94
CA THR A 191 20.76 -11.30 16.91
C THR A 191 19.44 -11.01 17.59
N ALA A 192 18.70 -12.07 17.91
CA ALA A 192 17.53 -12.02 18.75
C ALA A 192 17.72 -12.98 19.94
N PRO A 193 17.33 -12.58 21.17
CA PRO A 193 17.40 -13.44 22.36
C PRO A 193 16.65 -14.75 22.18
N ARG A 194 17.08 -15.79 22.93
CA ARG A 194 16.44 -17.11 22.89
C ARG A 194 15.01 -17.12 23.43
N ASP A 195 14.68 -16.19 24.27
CA ASP A 195 13.37 -15.96 24.90
C ASP A 195 12.47 -15.01 24.07
N SER A 196 12.93 -14.56 22.91
CA SER A 196 12.08 -13.80 22.00
C SER A 196 10.86 -14.62 21.58
N PRO A 197 9.67 -14.01 21.48
CA PRO A 197 8.49 -14.70 20.99
C PRO A 197 8.72 -15.24 19.57
N PRO A 198 8.13 -16.39 19.22
CA PRO A 198 8.25 -16.92 17.86
C PRO A 198 7.69 -15.92 16.86
N PRO A 199 8.28 -15.83 15.65
CA PRO A 199 7.76 -15.02 14.58
C PRO A 199 6.33 -15.44 14.24
N GLN A 200 5.48 -14.45 13.95
CA GLN A 200 4.12 -14.69 13.48
C GLN A 200 4.09 -14.51 11.95
N ASP A 201 3.43 -15.43 11.26
CA ASP A 201 3.15 -15.26 9.83
C ASP A 201 2.16 -14.10 9.62
N LEU A 202 2.55 -13.12 8.82
CA LEU A 202 1.72 -11.97 8.47
C LEU A 202 0.72 -12.29 7.34
N GLY A 203 0.70 -13.54 6.86
CA GLY A 203 -0.23 -13.99 5.82
C GLY A 203 0.14 -13.61 4.38
N ASN A 204 1.24 -12.86 4.18
CA ASN A 204 1.74 -12.43 2.87
C ASN A 204 3.10 -13.06 2.50
N GLY A 205 3.49 -14.12 3.19
CA GLY A 205 4.81 -14.75 3.04
C GLY A 205 5.92 -14.04 3.81
N LEU A 206 5.58 -13.13 4.71
CA LEU A 206 6.49 -12.44 5.62
C LEU A 206 6.20 -12.82 7.06
N VAL A 207 7.18 -12.62 7.94
CA VAL A 207 7.05 -12.82 9.39
C VAL A 207 7.22 -11.51 10.16
N SER A 208 6.56 -11.42 11.30
CA SER A 208 6.51 -10.21 12.13
C SER A 208 7.84 -9.83 12.81
N SER A 209 8.80 -10.76 12.88
CA SER A 209 10.10 -10.56 13.54
C SER A 209 11.06 -11.69 13.19
N MET A 210 12.35 -11.51 13.48
CA MET A 210 13.30 -12.62 13.37
C MET A 210 13.09 -13.68 14.45
N ALA A 211 13.33 -14.94 14.07
CA ALA A 211 13.37 -16.05 15.01
C ALA A 211 14.51 -15.89 16.04
N PRO A 212 14.43 -16.51 17.25
CA PRO A 212 15.54 -16.56 18.18
C PRO A 212 16.82 -17.09 17.52
N GLY A 213 17.93 -16.38 17.71
CA GLY A 213 19.22 -16.73 17.10
C GLY A 213 19.86 -15.57 16.35
N SER A 214 20.28 -15.79 15.11
CA SER A 214 20.85 -14.74 14.27
C SER A 214 20.32 -14.81 12.85
N ALA A 215 20.18 -13.64 12.21
CA ALA A 215 19.85 -13.50 10.81
C ALA A 215 20.84 -12.53 10.13
N SER A 216 21.34 -12.92 8.96
CA SER A 216 22.16 -12.06 8.13
C SER A 216 21.32 -11.51 6.98
N LEU A 217 21.35 -10.19 6.81
CA LEU A 217 20.70 -9.46 5.74
C LEU A 217 21.76 -8.84 4.85
N VAL A 218 21.46 -8.68 3.59
CA VAL A 218 22.20 -7.77 2.74
C VAL A 218 21.43 -6.47 2.64
N LEU A 219 22.01 -5.39 3.14
CA LEU A 219 21.47 -4.04 2.96
C LEU A 219 22.14 -3.39 1.75
N HIS A 220 21.38 -2.56 1.08
CA HIS A 220 21.82 -1.78 -0.06
C HIS A 220 21.64 -0.29 0.27
N HIS A 221 22.76 0.43 0.32
CA HIS A 221 22.80 1.87 0.52
C HIS A 221 23.02 2.55 -0.82
N SER A 222 22.10 3.42 -1.20
CA SER A 222 22.18 4.27 -2.38
C SER A 222 22.38 5.71 -1.94
N MET A 223 23.46 6.33 -2.33
CA MET A 223 23.71 7.75 -2.12
C MET A 223 23.61 8.50 -3.45
N LEU A 224 22.47 9.14 -3.69
CA LEU A 224 22.12 9.82 -4.94
C LEU A 224 22.34 11.32 -4.84
N ARG A 225 23.13 11.88 -5.78
CA ARG A 225 23.34 13.32 -5.91
C ARG A 225 22.06 14.01 -6.37
N LEU A 226 21.59 15.01 -5.60
CA LEU A 226 20.44 15.81 -6.01
C LEU A 226 20.84 16.80 -7.13
N PRO A 227 19.91 17.18 -8.02
CA PRO A 227 20.15 18.14 -9.07
C PRO A 227 20.64 19.50 -8.52
N ASP A 228 21.63 20.13 -9.17
CA ASP A 228 22.12 21.46 -8.76
C ASP A 228 20.99 22.51 -8.85
N GLN A 229 20.09 22.35 -9.82
CA GLN A 229 18.88 23.16 -9.96
C GLN A 229 17.64 22.25 -9.77
N PRO A 230 16.95 22.37 -8.64
CA PRO A 230 15.71 21.64 -8.43
C PRO A 230 14.68 21.95 -9.53
N MET A 231 13.84 20.96 -9.86
CA MET A 231 12.68 21.19 -10.71
C MET A 231 11.77 22.27 -10.11
N GLN A 232 11.10 23.07 -10.94
CA GLN A 232 10.05 23.94 -10.42
C GLN A 232 8.96 23.09 -9.77
N PRO A 233 8.73 23.25 -8.46
CA PRO A 233 7.71 22.48 -7.77
C PRO A 233 6.31 22.86 -8.25
N ARG A 234 5.36 21.94 -8.10
CA ARG A 234 3.92 22.22 -8.25
C ARG A 234 3.25 21.90 -6.91
N PHE A 235 2.45 22.85 -6.40
CA PHE A 235 1.72 22.58 -5.17
C PHE A 235 0.71 21.47 -5.39
N ALA A 236 0.66 20.53 -4.44
CA ALA A 236 -0.35 19.49 -4.43
C ALA A 236 -1.73 20.07 -4.13
N ASP A 237 -2.73 19.41 -4.68
CA ASP A 237 -4.14 19.68 -4.38
C ASP A 237 -4.76 18.38 -3.84
N PRO A 238 -5.40 18.38 -2.66
CA PRO A 238 -5.97 17.18 -2.05
C PRO A 238 -7.11 16.55 -2.86
N ARG A 239 -7.56 17.22 -3.91
CA ARG A 239 -8.57 16.72 -4.85
C ARG A 239 -7.96 15.95 -6.02
N VAL A 240 -6.62 15.98 -6.18
CA VAL A 240 -5.91 15.35 -7.30
C VAL A 240 -4.87 14.36 -6.78
N GLY A 241 -4.92 13.14 -7.25
CA GLY A 241 -4.26 11.97 -6.70
C GLY A 241 -2.76 11.86 -6.93
N PHE A 242 -1.98 12.87 -6.57
CA PHE A 242 -0.51 12.78 -6.58
C PHE A 242 0.05 12.37 -5.21
N LEU A 243 1.11 11.59 -5.21
CA LEU A 243 1.99 11.43 -4.06
C LEU A 243 2.56 12.80 -3.69
N THR A 244 2.84 13.03 -2.41
CA THR A 244 3.17 14.36 -1.93
C THR A 244 4.41 14.41 -1.04
N ARG A 245 5.09 15.58 -1.06
CA ARG A 245 6.14 15.95 -0.11
C ARG A 245 5.79 17.24 0.58
N GLU A 246 5.97 17.27 1.90
CA GLU A 246 5.72 18.45 2.70
C GLU A 246 7.02 19.13 3.10
N ARG A 247 6.96 20.47 3.23
CA ARG A 247 8.07 21.30 3.68
C ARG A 247 7.55 22.52 4.43
N VAL A 248 8.15 22.83 5.57
CA VAL A 248 7.87 24.07 6.29
C VAL A 248 8.72 25.20 5.70
N ASP A 249 8.08 26.28 5.21
CA ASP A 249 8.74 27.36 4.49
C ASP A 249 8.39 28.73 5.10
N PHE A 250 9.30 29.28 5.87
CA PHE A 250 9.13 30.59 6.52
C PHE A 250 9.39 31.79 5.59
N SER A 251 9.62 31.59 4.29
CA SER A 251 9.65 32.68 3.32
C SER A 251 8.29 33.37 3.18
N LEU A 252 7.21 32.72 3.61
CA LEU A 252 5.88 33.29 3.60
C LEU A 252 5.61 34.06 4.91
N GLU A 253 5.23 35.32 4.80
CA GLU A 253 4.78 36.12 5.95
C GLU A 253 3.36 35.74 6.36
N THR A 254 3.21 34.63 7.09
CA THR A 254 1.94 34.15 7.61
C THR A 254 1.95 34.04 9.12
N ASN A 255 0.76 34.09 9.73
CA ASN A 255 0.59 33.93 11.19
C ASN A 255 0.66 32.47 11.67
N ARG A 256 0.99 31.52 10.78
CA ARG A 256 1.12 30.08 11.07
C ARG A 256 2.43 29.58 10.46
N ALA A 257 2.97 28.48 10.98
CA ALA A 257 4.05 27.75 10.31
C ALA A 257 3.55 27.32 8.91
N PRO A 258 4.10 27.87 7.83
CA PRO A 258 3.55 27.63 6.49
C PRO A 258 4.07 26.31 5.95
N VAL A 259 3.23 25.29 5.97
CA VAL A 259 3.51 24.02 5.30
C VAL A 259 3.19 24.17 3.82
N ARG A 260 4.16 23.85 2.97
CA ARG A 260 3.98 23.71 1.52
C ARG A 260 4.01 22.23 1.17
N THR A 261 2.98 21.77 0.49
CA THR A 261 2.87 20.39 0.01
C THR A 261 3.07 20.38 -1.50
N PHE A 262 4.03 19.62 -1.98
CA PHE A 262 4.37 19.49 -3.40
C PHE A 262 3.89 18.16 -3.95
N ALA A 263 3.36 18.17 -5.18
CA ALA A 263 3.08 16.95 -5.94
C ALA A 263 4.38 16.30 -6.42
N GLU A 264 4.53 14.99 -6.19
CA GLU A 264 5.64 14.23 -6.74
C GLU A 264 5.40 13.98 -8.22
N ARG A 265 6.37 14.31 -9.09
CA ARG A 265 6.25 14.12 -10.53
C ARG A 265 7.58 14.08 -11.23
N ARG A 266 7.63 13.53 -12.43
CA ARG A 266 8.81 13.57 -13.30
C ARG A 266 9.02 14.94 -13.90
N ARG A 267 10.27 15.33 -14.15
CA ARG A 267 10.61 16.52 -14.92
C ARG A 267 10.33 16.26 -16.41
N LEU A 268 9.43 17.04 -16.98
CA LEU A 268 9.19 17.08 -18.43
C LEU A 268 9.24 18.53 -18.92
N GLU A 269 10.11 18.79 -19.89
CA GLU A 269 10.29 20.08 -20.53
C GLU A 269 10.13 19.92 -22.04
N LYS A 270 9.39 20.81 -22.69
CA LYS A 270 9.17 20.73 -24.14
C LYS A 270 10.43 21.12 -24.91
N LYS A 271 10.77 20.38 -25.96
CA LYS A 271 11.80 20.78 -26.93
C LYS A 271 11.40 22.07 -27.67
N ASP A 272 10.11 22.22 -28.00
CA ASP A 272 9.53 23.42 -28.52
C ASP A 272 8.49 23.96 -27.52
N PRO A 273 8.86 24.96 -26.69
CA PRO A 273 7.96 25.51 -25.68
C PRO A 273 6.72 26.21 -26.26
N ALA A 274 6.77 26.62 -27.53
CA ALA A 274 5.67 27.32 -28.22
C ALA A 274 4.63 26.34 -28.79
N ALA A 275 5.01 25.08 -29.03
CA ALA A 275 4.11 24.09 -29.60
C ALA A 275 3.09 23.62 -28.57
N ALA A 276 1.83 23.45 -28.98
CA ALA A 276 0.79 22.87 -28.14
C ALA A 276 1.19 21.46 -27.66
N ILE A 277 1.70 20.64 -28.58
CA ILE A 277 2.25 19.31 -28.32
C ILE A 277 3.69 19.28 -28.84
N SER A 278 4.64 18.84 -27.98
CA SER A 278 6.06 18.75 -28.33
C SER A 278 6.64 17.42 -27.79
N ASP A 279 7.70 16.95 -28.42
CA ASP A 279 8.56 15.94 -27.75
C ASP A 279 9.21 16.59 -26.52
N PRO A 280 9.47 15.84 -25.45
CA PRO A 280 10.22 16.32 -24.30
C PRO A 280 11.71 16.46 -24.62
N VAL A 281 12.42 17.35 -23.91
CA VAL A 281 13.88 17.44 -23.95
C VAL A 281 14.51 16.11 -23.58
N LYS A 282 13.98 15.46 -22.53
CA LYS A 282 14.37 14.11 -22.10
C LYS A 282 13.09 13.30 -21.85
N PRO A 283 12.87 12.19 -22.54
CA PRO A 283 11.75 11.32 -22.26
C PRO A 283 11.95 10.57 -20.95
N ILE A 284 10.86 10.10 -20.35
CA ILE A 284 10.86 9.16 -19.22
C ILE A 284 11.17 7.79 -19.81
N GLU A 285 12.35 7.27 -19.57
CA GLU A 285 12.77 5.95 -20.01
C GLU A 285 12.63 4.96 -18.85
N ILE A 286 11.91 3.86 -19.09
CA ILE A 286 11.73 2.78 -18.12
C ILE A 286 12.31 1.51 -18.73
N TYR A 287 13.29 0.93 -18.03
CA TYR A 287 14.02 -0.25 -18.48
C TYR A 287 13.35 -1.52 -17.96
N VAL A 288 13.25 -2.50 -18.84
CA VAL A 288 12.81 -3.85 -18.48
C VAL A 288 14.04 -4.64 -18.00
N ASP A 289 13.97 -5.19 -16.80
CA ASP A 289 15.02 -6.04 -16.25
C ASP A 289 15.30 -7.22 -17.19
N PRO A 290 16.57 -7.48 -17.56
CA PRO A 290 16.97 -8.67 -18.34
C PRO A 290 16.55 -10.02 -17.73
N ALA A 291 16.29 -10.07 -16.41
CA ALA A 291 15.77 -11.25 -15.72
C ALA A 291 14.29 -11.52 -16.00
N THR A 292 13.57 -10.58 -16.64
CA THR A 292 12.17 -10.78 -17.02
C THR A 292 12.03 -11.93 -17.98
N PRO A 293 11.16 -12.96 -17.72
CA PRO A 293 10.97 -14.05 -18.66
C PRO A 293 10.56 -13.54 -20.05
N THR A 294 11.27 -14.00 -21.08
CA THR A 294 11.19 -13.46 -22.47
C THR A 294 9.75 -13.37 -22.99
N LYS A 295 8.89 -14.34 -22.63
CA LYS A 295 7.49 -14.36 -23.07
C LYS A 295 6.67 -13.18 -22.51
N TRP A 296 7.12 -12.54 -21.41
CA TRP A 296 6.41 -11.43 -20.77
C TRP A 296 6.94 -10.04 -21.14
N VAL A 297 8.14 -9.94 -21.70
CA VAL A 297 8.81 -8.67 -22.04
C VAL A 297 7.90 -7.75 -22.85
N ARG A 298 7.20 -8.28 -23.87
CA ARG A 298 6.30 -7.46 -24.71
C ARG A 298 5.16 -6.82 -23.89
N TYR A 299 4.57 -7.56 -22.94
CA TYR A 299 3.45 -7.07 -22.12
C TYR A 299 3.91 -6.03 -21.12
N VAL A 300 5.12 -6.21 -20.55
CA VAL A 300 5.76 -5.20 -19.69
C VAL A 300 5.97 -3.90 -20.47
N LYS A 301 6.50 -3.98 -21.70
CA LYS A 301 6.68 -2.79 -22.56
C LYS A 301 5.36 -2.12 -22.90
N GLU A 302 4.36 -2.89 -23.27
CA GLU A 302 3.02 -2.38 -23.57
C GLU A 302 2.44 -1.64 -22.36
N GLY A 303 2.54 -2.21 -21.13
CA GLY A 303 2.07 -1.57 -19.90
C GLY A 303 2.76 -0.24 -19.59
N ILE A 304 4.06 -0.13 -19.86
CA ILE A 304 4.78 1.14 -19.75
C ILE A 304 4.22 2.17 -20.76
N GLU A 305 4.02 1.74 -22.00
CA GLU A 305 3.66 2.62 -23.10
C GLU A 305 2.18 2.99 -23.16
N ASP A 306 1.33 2.34 -22.38
CA ASP A 306 -0.09 2.68 -22.22
C ASP A 306 -0.32 4.11 -21.71
N TRP A 307 0.68 4.71 -21.03
CA TRP A 307 0.62 6.08 -20.54
C TRP A 307 0.86 7.16 -21.61
N ARG A 308 1.30 6.79 -22.84
CA ARG A 308 1.56 7.76 -23.93
C ARG A 308 0.37 8.67 -24.24
N PRO A 309 -0.87 8.17 -24.38
CA PRO A 309 -2.01 9.05 -24.67
C PRO A 309 -2.31 10.06 -23.56
N ALA A 310 -2.11 9.68 -22.28
CA ALA A 310 -2.31 10.57 -21.15
C ALA A 310 -1.28 11.72 -21.16
N LEU A 311 0.00 11.40 -21.40
CA LEU A 311 1.07 12.40 -21.50
C LEU A 311 0.93 13.27 -22.76
N GLU A 312 0.43 12.73 -23.88
CA GLU A 312 0.14 13.51 -25.08
C GLU A 312 -1.01 14.50 -24.83
N GLY A 313 -2.04 14.09 -24.08
CA GLY A 313 -3.09 14.97 -23.59
C GLY A 313 -2.58 16.09 -22.67
N ALA A 314 -1.45 15.90 -22.00
CA ALA A 314 -0.75 16.92 -21.22
C ALA A 314 0.23 17.78 -22.06
N GLY A 315 0.32 17.54 -23.38
CA GLY A 315 1.14 18.30 -24.33
C GLY A 315 2.52 17.72 -24.62
N PHE A 316 2.75 16.42 -24.30
CA PHE A 316 4.05 15.76 -24.48
C PHE A 316 3.94 14.48 -25.33
N ARG A 317 4.32 14.56 -26.61
CA ARG A 317 4.41 13.40 -27.50
C ARG A 317 5.70 12.62 -27.21
N ASN A 318 5.67 11.28 -27.31
CA ASN A 318 6.82 10.41 -27.08
C ASN A 318 7.48 10.59 -25.70
N ALA A 319 6.71 10.97 -24.69
CA ALA A 319 7.23 11.34 -23.37
C ALA A 319 7.61 10.15 -22.48
N ILE A 320 7.08 8.95 -22.76
CA ILE A 320 7.42 7.73 -22.04
C ILE A 320 7.81 6.64 -23.03
N VAL A 321 8.89 5.91 -22.73
CA VAL A 321 9.49 4.91 -23.62
C VAL A 321 9.94 3.69 -22.81
N ALA A 322 9.50 2.50 -23.22
CA ALA A 322 10.01 1.26 -22.71
C ALA A 322 11.36 0.92 -23.36
N ARG A 323 12.35 0.53 -22.57
CA ARG A 323 13.69 0.16 -22.99
C ARG A 323 14.02 -1.29 -22.61
N GLU A 324 14.65 -2.01 -23.53
CA GLU A 324 15.30 -3.27 -23.23
C GLU A 324 16.81 -3.05 -23.14
N VAL A 325 17.45 -3.73 -22.20
CA VAL A 325 18.91 -3.76 -22.13
C VAL A 325 19.46 -4.65 -23.24
N THR A 326 20.38 -4.13 -24.01
CA THR A 326 20.99 -4.84 -25.13
C THR A 326 22.43 -5.25 -24.84
N SER A 327 22.98 -6.19 -25.59
CA SER A 327 24.39 -6.59 -25.47
C SER A 327 25.39 -5.45 -25.73
N GLY A 328 24.93 -4.32 -26.29
CA GLY A 328 25.70 -3.10 -26.49
C GLY A 328 25.80 -2.21 -25.24
N ASP A 329 24.91 -2.40 -24.28
CA ASP A 329 24.81 -1.59 -23.06
C ASP A 329 25.72 -2.14 -21.94
N LYS A 330 27.03 -2.22 -22.21
CA LYS A 330 28.03 -2.85 -21.31
C LYS A 330 28.14 -2.17 -19.93
N ASP A 331 27.86 -0.88 -19.88
CA ASP A 331 27.94 -0.05 -18.66
C ASP A 331 26.59 0.11 -17.96
N TRP A 332 25.55 -0.59 -18.42
CA TRP A 332 24.21 -0.52 -17.81
C TRP A 332 24.17 -1.32 -16.49
N SER A 333 23.54 -0.75 -15.52
CA SER A 333 23.19 -1.43 -14.25
C SER A 333 21.82 -0.98 -13.78
N SER A 334 21.02 -1.88 -13.25
CA SER A 334 19.74 -1.55 -12.59
C SER A 334 19.93 -0.70 -11.32
N GLU A 335 21.16 -0.60 -10.83
CA GLU A 335 21.51 0.17 -9.64
C GLU A 335 21.92 1.62 -9.98
N ASP A 336 22.20 1.91 -11.25
CA ASP A 336 22.50 3.26 -11.69
C ASP A 336 21.22 4.13 -11.65
N ALA A 337 21.22 5.11 -10.76
CA ALA A 337 20.07 5.98 -10.52
C ALA A 337 19.64 6.84 -11.73
N ARG A 338 20.40 6.82 -12.82
CA ARG A 338 19.98 7.42 -14.09
C ARG A 338 18.82 6.64 -14.77
N TYR A 339 18.59 5.39 -14.34
CA TYR A 339 17.61 4.49 -14.93
C TYR A 339 16.47 4.18 -13.97
N THR A 340 15.25 4.26 -14.46
CA THR A 340 14.07 3.68 -13.82
C THR A 340 13.91 2.26 -14.35
N VAL A 341 13.76 1.28 -13.48
CA VAL A 341 13.77 -0.13 -13.85
C VAL A 341 12.58 -0.86 -13.27
N ILE A 342 11.96 -1.73 -14.08
CA ILE A 342 11.02 -2.75 -13.60
C ILE A 342 11.82 -4.01 -13.35
N ASN A 343 12.04 -4.32 -12.07
CA ASN A 343 12.81 -5.47 -11.60
C ASN A 343 11.90 -6.69 -11.44
N TRP A 344 12.27 -7.81 -12.07
CA TRP A 344 11.55 -9.06 -11.93
C TRP A 344 12.01 -9.83 -10.69
N GLN A 345 11.11 -10.02 -9.70
CA GLN A 345 11.41 -10.71 -8.44
C GLN A 345 10.87 -12.15 -8.47
N PRO A 346 11.71 -13.18 -8.45
CA PRO A 346 11.27 -14.58 -8.45
C PRO A 346 10.82 -15.03 -7.06
N LEU A 347 9.88 -14.30 -6.47
CA LEU A 347 9.32 -14.53 -5.13
C LEU A 347 7.84 -14.81 -5.21
N THR A 348 7.32 -15.54 -4.22
CA THR A 348 5.92 -15.97 -4.14
C THR A 348 4.98 -14.90 -3.57
N GLY A 349 5.52 -13.78 -3.08
CA GLY A 349 4.72 -12.66 -2.60
C GLY A 349 3.73 -12.18 -3.68
N PRO A 350 2.43 -12.01 -3.36
CA PRO A 350 1.41 -11.73 -4.36
C PRO A 350 1.22 -10.23 -4.61
N PHE A 351 2.29 -9.47 -4.76
CA PHE A 351 2.27 -8.01 -4.91
C PHE A 351 3.29 -7.49 -5.92
N ALA A 352 3.10 -6.28 -6.36
CA ALA A 352 4.06 -5.40 -7.00
C ALA A 352 4.06 -4.08 -6.25
N PHE A 353 5.12 -3.30 -6.34
CA PHE A 353 5.16 -1.96 -5.77
C PHE A 353 6.22 -1.09 -6.43
N THR A 354 6.02 0.20 -6.38
CA THR A 354 6.92 1.21 -6.90
C THR A 354 7.47 2.06 -5.76
N SER A 355 8.79 2.24 -5.76
CA SER A 355 9.50 3.09 -4.80
C SER A 355 10.17 4.25 -5.54
N PRO A 356 9.55 5.44 -5.58
CA PRO A 356 10.17 6.62 -6.18
C PRO A 356 11.24 7.21 -5.26
N MET A 357 12.37 7.60 -5.84
CA MET A 357 13.37 8.45 -5.20
C MET A 357 13.11 9.90 -5.61
N THR A 358 12.64 10.69 -4.68
CA THR A 358 12.13 12.04 -4.92
C THR A 358 13.03 13.09 -4.28
N ASP A 359 13.37 14.15 -5.05
CA ASP A 359 14.02 15.33 -4.51
C ASP A 359 13.04 16.08 -3.59
N PRO A 360 13.31 16.13 -2.29
CA PRO A 360 12.37 16.71 -1.33
C PRO A 360 12.22 18.23 -1.44
N ARG A 361 13.11 18.88 -2.20
CA ARG A 361 13.08 20.33 -2.42
C ARG A 361 12.00 20.73 -3.43
N SER A 362 11.58 19.81 -4.31
CA SER A 362 10.74 20.14 -5.46
C SER A 362 9.63 19.11 -5.75
N GLY A 363 9.67 17.93 -5.14
CA GLY A 363 8.83 16.81 -5.52
C GLY A 363 9.24 16.16 -6.86
N GLU A 364 10.45 16.41 -7.38
CA GLU A 364 10.94 15.76 -8.58
C GLU A 364 11.26 14.29 -8.33
N ILE A 365 10.59 13.39 -9.00
CA ILE A 365 10.95 11.96 -9.02
C ILE A 365 12.19 11.81 -9.92
N LEU A 366 13.34 11.57 -9.30
CA LEU A 366 14.62 11.42 -10.00
C LEU A 366 14.73 10.07 -10.68
N THR A 367 14.36 9.03 -9.96
CA THR A 367 14.28 7.64 -10.45
C THR A 367 13.20 6.89 -9.68
N ALA A 368 12.83 5.70 -10.14
CA ALA A 368 11.95 4.80 -9.42
C ALA A 368 12.40 3.36 -9.63
N GLN A 369 12.28 2.55 -8.58
CA GLN A 369 12.48 1.12 -8.66
C GLN A 369 11.12 0.44 -8.55
N ILE A 370 10.70 -0.22 -9.62
CA ILE A 370 9.44 -0.96 -9.70
C ILE A 370 9.76 -2.42 -9.44
N GLN A 371 9.14 -3.01 -8.42
CA GLN A 371 9.35 -4.41 -8.05
C GLN A 371 8.15 -5.23 -8.50
N PHE A 372 8.37 -6.15 -9.43
CA PHE A 372 7.33 -7.05 -9.92
C PHE A 372 7.57 -8.47 -9.40
N PHE A 373 6.79 -8.91 -8.43
CA PHE A 373 6.93 -10.24 -7.82
C PHE A 373 6.20 -11.28 -8.69
N HIS A 374 6.85 -12.41 -8.93
CA HIS A 374 6.26 -13.47 -9.75
C HIS A 374 4.91 -13.96 -9.19
N GLY A 375 4.78 -14.02 -7.86
CA GLY A 375 3.56 -14.48 -7.19
C GLY A 375 2.31 -13.63 -7.44
N ILE A 376 2.47 -12.36 -7.93
CA ILE A 376 1.29 -11.54 -8.30
C ILE A 376 0.51 -12.15 -9.46
N ILE A 377 1.19 -12.92 -10.33
CA ILE A 377 0.57 -13.59 -11.47
C ILE A 377 -0.51 -14.56 -11.00
N ASP A 378 -0.20 -15.40 -10.00
CA ASP A 378 -1.18 -16.34 -9.46
C ASP A 378 -2.38 -15.63 -8.84
N ARG A 379 -2.12 -14.53 -8.11
CA ARG A 379 -3.20 -13.70 -7.52
C ARG A 379 -4.11 -13.13 -8.61
N MET A 380 -3.52 -12.51 -9.62
CA MET A 380 -4.29 -11.88 -10.69
C MET A 380 -5.03 -12.92 -11.53
N ALA A 381 -4.40 -14.03 -11.86
CA ALA A 381 -5.05 -15.13 -12.58
C ALA A 381 -6.23 -15.72 -11.79
N GLY A 382 -6.06 -15.97 -10.48
CA GLY A 382 -7.14 -16.44 -9.62
C GLY A 382 -8.30 -15.47 -9.54
N ASN A 383 -8.03 -14.17 -9.36
CA ASN A 383 -9.06 -13.13 -9.36
C ASN A 383 -9.77 -13.05 -10.72
N TYR A 384 -9.03 -13.05 -11.84
CA TYR A 384 -9.60 -13.05 -13.17
C TYR A 384 -10.56 -14.22 -13.39
N PHE A 385 -10.14 -15.44 -13.02
CA PHE A 385 -10.95 -16.64 -13.14
C PHE A 385 -12.27 -16.51 -12.37
N VAL A 386 -12.23 -16.07 -11.09
CA VAL A 386 -13.43 -16.01 -10.25
C VAL A 386 -14.33 -14.81 -10.55
N GLN A 387 -13.78 -13.71 -11.05
CA GLN A 387 -14.55 -12.49 -11.32
C GLN A 387 -15.13 -12.48 -12.74
N VAL A 388 -14.35 -12.86 -13.75
CA VAL A 388 -14.74 -12.74 -15.16
C VAL A 388 -14.56 -14.03 -15.99
N GLY A 389 -14.12 -15.13 -15.40
CA GLY A 389 -13.95 -16.40 -16.11
C GLY A 389 -15.19 -16.89 -16.88
N PRO A 390 -16.44 -16.71 -16.39
CA PRO A 390 -17.63 -17.02 -17.16
C PRO A 390 -17.83 -16.20 -18.44
N LEU A 391 -17.21 -15.01 -18.52
CA LEU A 391 -17.35 -14.08 -19.63
C LEU A 391 -16.27 -14.28 -20.71
N ASP A 392 -15.10 -14.80 -20.35
CA ASP A 392 -14.01 -15.03 -21.29
C ASP A 392 -13.90 -16.51 -21.67
N PRO A 393 -14.19 -16.87 -22.94
CA PRO A 393 -14.06 -18.25 -23.41
C PRO A 393 -12.65 -18.84 -23.25
N ARG A 394 -11.60 -18.01 -23.22
CA ARG A 394 -10.21 -18.43 -23.01
C ARG A 394 -9.96 -18.92 -21.57
N ALA A 395 -10.75 -18.44 -20.59
CA ALA A 395 -10.62 -18.77 -19.17
C ALA A 395 -11.38 -20.05 -18.75
N ARG A 396 -11.66 -20.98 -19.67
CA ARG A 396 -12.41 -22.24 -19.39
C ARG A 396 -11.55 -23.34 -18.78
N LYS A 397 -10.24 -23.16 -18.76
CA LYS A 397 -9.28 -24.11 -18.18
C LYS A 397 -8.35 -23.40 -17.21
N TRP A 398 -7.91 -24.12 -16.18
CA TRP A 398 -6.87 -23.70 -15.26
C TRP A 398 -5.60 -24.53 -15.50
N PRO A 399 -4.37 -23.99 -15.40
CA PRO A 399 -4.07 -22.55 -15.28
C PRO A 399 -4.49 -21.77 -16.52
N LEU A 400 -4.63 -20.45 -16.38
CA LEU A 400 -5.02 -19.58 -17.49
C LEU A 400 -3.93 -19.56 -18.58
N PRO A 401 -4.29 -19.39 -19.86
CA PRO A 401 -3.33 -19.34 -20.97
C PRO A 401 -2.45 -18.09 -20.91
N ASP A 402 -1.25 -18.19 -21.51
CA ASP A 402 -0.23 -17.14 -21.50
C ASP A 402 -0.75 -15.78 -22.04
N GLU A 403 -1.70 -15.78 -22.97
CA GLU A 403 -2.29 -14.55 -23.51
C GLU A 403 -3.05 -13.77 -22.44
N ILE A 404 -3.85 -14.43 -21.60
CA ILE A 404 -4.54 -13.79 -20.48
C ILE A 404 -3.51 -13.32 -19.45
N VAL A 405 -2.59 -14.20 -19.06
CA VAL A 405 -1.55 -13.88 -18.07
C VAL A 405 -0.74 -12.66 -18.52
N GLY A 406 -0.41 -12.54 -19.80
CA GLY A 406 0.27 -11.39 -20.35
C GLY A 406 -0.53 -10.09 -20.23
N GLU A 407 -1.83 -10.13 -20.51
CA GLU A 407 -2.73 -8.98 -20.32
C GLU A 407 -2.80 -8.55 -18.83
N LEU A 408 -2.79 -9.51 -17.91
CA LEU A 408 -2.75 -9.23 -16.47
C LEU A 408 -1.43 -8.60 -16.03
N ILE A 409 -0.30 -9.05 -16.58
CA ILE A 409 1.02 -8.44 -16.34
C ILE A 409 1.04 -7.00 -16.87
N ARG A 410 0.53 -6.77 -18.09
CA ARG A 410 0.41 -5.42 -18.67
C ARG A 410 -0.39 -4.49 -17.77
N TYR A 411 -1.52 -4.96 -17.24
CA TYR A 411 -2.34 -4.19 -16.30
C TYR A 411 -1.56 -3.79 -15.05
N VAL A 412 -0.92 -4.76 -14.38
CA VAL A 412 -0.16 -4.49 -13.15
C VAL A 412 1.00 -3.53 -13.44
N VAL A 413 1.72 -3.73 -14.55
CA VAL A 413 2.81 -2.83 -14.96
C VAL A 413 2.30 -1.42 -15.22
N ALA A 414 1.16 -1.25 -15.90
CA ALA A 414 0.60 0.06 -16.15
C ALA A 414 0.21 0.78 -14.84
N HIS A 415 -0.34 0.05 -13.85
CA HIS A 415 -0.61 0.56 -12.50
C HIS A 415 0.69 1.02 -11.81
N GLU A 416 1.72 0.18 -11.76
CA GLU A 416 3.00 0.54 -11.13
C GLU A 416 3.71 1.73 -11.82
N VAL A 417 3.55 1.87 -13.12
CA VAL A 417 4.06 3.03 -13.87
C VAL A 417 3.31 4.30 -13.49
N GLY A 418 2.03 4.25 -13.14
CA GLY A 418 1.30 5.38 -12.61
C GLY A 418 1.95 5.95 -11.35
N HIS A 419 2.35 5.08 -10.43
CA HIS A 419 3.14 5.48 -9.25
C HIS A 419 4.51 6.06 -9.63
N ALA A 420 5.19 5.50 -10.64
CA ALA A 420 6.45 6.04 -11.16
C ALA A 420 6.27 7.41 -11.84
N LEU A 421 5.06 7.78 -12.22
CA LEU A 421 4.66 9.11 -12.69
C LEU A 421 4.16 10.02 -11.57
N GLY A 422 4.08 9.53 -10.33
CA GLY A 422 3.69 10.28 -9.15
C GLY A 422 2.22 10.12 -8.72
N LEU A 423 1.44 9.30 -9.39
CA LEU A 423 0.05 9.04 -8.99
C LEU A 423 -0.01 8.16 -7.72
N GLY A 424 -0.91 8.49 -6.82
CA GLY A 424 -1.30 7.65 -5.70
C GLY A 424 -2.55 6.83 -6.00
N HIS A 425 -2.84 5.82 -5.17
CA HIS A 425 -4.07 5.02 -5.31
C HIS A 425 -5.32 5.90 -5.30
N ASN A 426 -6.32 5.54 -6.10
CA ASN A 426 -7.63 6.18 -6.14
C ASN A 426 -8.75 5.19 -5.82
N MET A 427 -9.02 4.95 -4.55
CA MET A 427 -10.05 4.00 -4.10
C MET A 427 -11.50 4.46 -4.34
N LYS A 428 -11.68 5.69 -4.84
CA LYS A 428 -13.00 6.28 -5.15
C LYS A 428 -13.56 5.81 -6.49
N GLY A 429 -12.68 5.43 -7.41
CA GLY A 429 -13.03 5.16 -8.81
C GLY A 429 -14.12 4.11 -9.00
N SER A 430 -13.99 2.96 -8.35
CA SER A 430 -14.93 1.82 -8.48
C SER A 430 -16.38 2.14 -8.07
N ALA A 431 -16.57 3.15 -7.22
CA ALA A 431 -17.89 3.58 -6.76
C ALA A 431 -18.52 4.70 -7.61
N MET A 432 -17.85 5.19 -8.64
CA MET A 432 -18.33 6.34 -9.41
C MET A 432 -19.26 5.96 -10.57
N TYR A 433 -19.19 4.76 -11.07
CA TYR A 433 -20.05 4.29 -12.15
C TYR A 433 -21.17 3.40 -11.62
N PRO A 434 -22.43 3.61 -12.08
CA PRO A 434 -23.51 2.69 -11.75
C PRO A 434 -23.39 1.37 -12.54
N ALA A 435 -23.99 0.30 -12.00
CA ALA A 435 -23.90 -1.05 -12.55
C ALA A 435 -24.34 -1.13 -14.04
N GLU A 436 -25.36 -0.38 -14.46
CA GLU A 436 -25.80 -0.37 -15.85
C GLU A 436 -24.75 0.22 -16.82
N LYS A 437 -23.90 1.14 -16.36
CA LYS A 437 -22.84 1.72 -17.19
C LYS A 437 -21.69 0.76 -17.38
N VAL A 438 -21.26 0.08 -16.30
CA VAL A 438 -20.18 -0.90 -16.39
C VAL A 438 -20.59 -2.19 -17.09
N ARG A 439 -21.89 -2.34 -17.42
CA ARG A 439 -22.47 -3.38 -18.28
C ARG A 439 -22.64 -2.96 -19.74
N ASP A 440 -22.40 -1.70 -20.08
CA ASP A 440 -22.46 -1.22 -21.47
C ASP A 440 -21.09 -1.33 -22.12
N PRO A 441 -20.86 -2.25 -23.10
CA PRO A 441 -19.58 -2.40 -23.75
C PRO A 441 -19.10 -1.13 -24.50
N ARG A 442 -20.03 -0.28 -24.95
CA ARG A 442 -19.67 0.99 -25.62
C ARG A 442 -19.13 2.00 -24.62
N TRP A 443 -19.81 2.14 -23.49
CA TRP A 443 -19.35 2.96 -22.39
C TRP A 443 -17.97 2.50 -21.87
N VAL A 444 -17.83 1.22 -21.59
CA VAL A 444 -16.60 0.64 -21.03
C VAL A 444 -15.43 0.79 -22.01
N ARG A 445 -15.66 0.69 -23.31
CA ARG A 445 -14.62 0.90 -24.31
C ARG A 445 -14.11 2.34 -24.32
N GLU A 446 -14.94 3.32 -24.06
CA GLU A 446 -14.58 4.74 -24.01
C GLU A 446 -14.03 5.16 -22.64
N MET A 447 -14.73 4.78 -21.58
CA MET A 447 -14.52 5.31 -20.23
C MET A 447 -13.77 4.33 -19.29
N GLY A 448 -13.60 3.06 -19.65
CA GLY A 448 -13.27 2.00 -18.71
C GLY A 448 -14.47 1.61 -17.84
N TYR A 449 -14.36 0.55 -17.09
CA TYR A 449 -15.35 0.21 -16.06
C TYR A 449 -14.93 0.74 -14.68
N SER A 450 -13.70 1.20 -14.51
CA SER A 450 -13.23 2.11 -13.45
C SER A 450 -12.61 3.35 -14.10
N PRO A 451 -12.79 4.55 -13.54
CA PRO A 451 -12.20 5.77 -14.09
C PRO A 451 -10.71 5.91 -13.86
N SER A 452 -10.09 5.06 -13.03
CA SER A 452 -8.68 5.08 -12.70
C SER A 452 -8.08 3.68 -12.67
N ILE A 453 -6.88 3.52 -13.21
CA ILE A 453 -6.08 2.29 -13.08
C ILE A 453 -5.48 2.18 -11.67
N GLU A 454 -5.41 3.29 -10.95
CA GLU A 454 -4.93 3.34 -9.57
C GLU A 454 -5.98 2.89 -8.54
N ASP A 455 -7.18 2.51 -8.99
CA ASP A 455 -8.20 1.85 -8.20
C ASP A 455 -7.95 0.34 -8.18
N TYR A 456 -8.07 -0.29 -7.03
CA TYR A 456 -8.04 -1.75 -6.91
C TYR A 456 -9.39 -2.40 -7.26
N SER A 457 -10.02 -1.94 -8.34
CA SER A 457 -11.30 -2.47 -8.84
C SER A 457 -11.20 -3.92 -9.34
N ARG A 458 -9.99 -4.38 -9.68
CA ARG A 458 -9.71 -5.69 -10.28
C ARG A 458 -10.40 -5.83 -11.64
N PHE A 459 -11.33 -6.81 -11.81
CA PHE A 459 -11.94 -7.14 -13.11
C PHE A 459 -13.44 -6.84 -13.09
N ASN A 460 -14.04 -6.61 -14.26
CA ASN A 460 -15.44 -6.22 -14.37
C ASN A 460 -16.39 -7.39 -14.05
N TYR A 461 -16.51 -7.77 -12.78
CA TYR A 461 -17.38 -8.86 -12.33
C TYR A 461 -18.88 -8.54 -12.42
N VAL A 462 -19.24 -7.29 -12.68
CA VAL A 462 -20.64 -6.85 -12.87
C VAL A 462 -21.16 -7.22 -14.26
N ALA A 463 -20.27 -7.23 -15.26
CA ALA A 463 -20.59 -7.65 -16.63
C ALA A 463 -21.18 -9.08 -16.64
N GLN A 464 -22.05 -9.35 -17.60
CA GLN A 464 -22.72 -10.64 -17.75
C GLN A 464 -22.41 -11.24 -19.14
N PRO A 465 -22.47 -12.57 -19.32
CA PRO A 465 -22.19 -13.19 -20.62
C PRO A 465 -23.08 -12.65 -21.78
N GLU A 466 -24.28 -12.24 -21.46
CA GLU A 466 -25.22 -11.64 -22.42
C GLU A 466 -24.85 -10.23 -22.86
N ASP A 467 -23.97 -9.52 -22.13
CA ASP A 467 -23.53 -8.18 -22.47
C ASP A 467 -22.50 -8.17 -23.63
N SER A 468 -21.91 -9.36 -23.92
CA SER A 468 -21.01 -9.57 -25.09
C SER A 468 -19.76 -8.69 -25.08
N PHE A 469 -19.08 -8.59 -23.93
CA PHE A 469 -17.79 -7.88 -23.82
C PHE A 469 -16.69 -8.56 -24.63
N ALA A 470 -15.85 -7.74 -25.23
CA ALA A 470 -14.54 -8.20 -25.69
C ALA A 470 -13.63 -8.45 -24.48
N PRO A 471 -12.80 -9.51 -24.49
CA PRO A 471 -11.97 -9.87 -23.34
C PRO A 471 -11.07 -8.72 -22.84
N GLU A 472 -10.56 -7.90 -23.73
CA GLU A 472 -9.75 -6.73 -23.40
C GLU A 472 -10.51 -5.64 -22.63
N ASP A 473 -11.83 -5.60 -22.71
CA ASP A 473 -12.68 -4.66 -21.97
C ASP A 473 -13.02 -5.16 -20.53
N LEU A 474 -12.57 -6.37 -20.16
CA LEU A 474 -12.75 -6.97 -18.83
C LEU A 474 -11.58 -6.67 -17.88
N VAL A 475 -10.48 -6.10 -18.38
CA VAL A 475 -9.26 -5.76 -17.61
C VAL A 475 -9.19 -4.25 -17.39
N PRO A 476 -8.75 -3.77 -16.20
CA PRO A 476 -8.61 -2.34 -15.96
C PRO A 476 -7.61 -1.68 -16.93
N ARG A 477 -7.82 -0.41 -17.22
CA ARG A 477 -6.93 0.40 -18.05
C ARG A 477 -6.88 1.85 -17.56
N ILE A 478 -5.95 2.62 -18.10
CA ILE A 478 -5.82 4.04 -17.81
C ILE A 478 -7.12 4.76 -18.16
N GLY A 479 -7.77 5.29 -17.15
CA GLY A 479 -9.10 5.86 -17.21
C GLY A 479 -9.13 7.38 -17.36
N PRO A 480 -10.32 7.98 -17.39
CA PRO A 480 -10.45 9.43 -17.50
C PRO A 480 -9.90 10.21 -16.28
N ASN A 481 -9.96 9.64 -15.08
CA ASN A 481 -9.34 10.25 -13.89
C ASN A 481 -7.83 10.32 -14.03
N ASP A 482 -7.20 9.22 -14.44
CA ASP A 482 -5.74 9.16 -14.64
C ASP A 482 -5.28 10.19 -15.68
N ARG A 483 -5.98 10.25 -16.81
CA ARG A 483 -5.66 11.22 -17.87
C ARG A 483 -5.82 12.67 -17.40
N TRP A 484 -6.86 12.95 -16.63
CA TRP A 484 -7.09 14.25 -16.03
C TRP A 484 -6.02 14.59 -14.98
N ALA A 485 -5.66 13.66 -14.09
CA ALA A 485 -4.60 13.86 -13.11
C ALA A 485 -3.23 14.10 -13.79
N ILE A 486 -2.88 13.32 -14.82
CA ILE A 486 -1.66 13.55 -15.62
C ILE A 486 -1.68 14.91 -16.30
N HIS A 487 -2.82 15.35 -16.87
CA HIS A 487 -2.94 16.70 -17.42
C HIS A 487 -2.69 17.75 -16.33
N TRP A 488 -3.36 17.65 -15.20
CA TRP A 488 -3.18 18.56 -14.06
C TRP A 488 -1.73 18.60 -13.59
N GLY A 489 -1.06 17.45 -13.48
CA GLY A 489 0.32 17.32 -12.97
C GLY A 489 1.39 17.80 -13.96
N TYR A 490 1.19 17.58 -15.26
CA TYR A 490 2.25 17.71 -16.27
C TYR A 490 2.06 18.82 -17.30
N ALA A 491 0.83 19.29 -17.54
CA ALA A 491 0.60 20.36 -18.51
C ALA A 491 1.36 21.62 -18.08
N ILE A 492 2.09 22.21 -19.05
CA ILE A 492 2.80 23.47 -18.85
C ILE A 492 1.80 24.62 -18.92
N ILE A 493 1.82 25.50 -17.93
CA ILE A 493 0.97 26.69 -17.87
C ILE A 493 1.79 27.87 -18.38
N PRO A 494 1.46 28.42 -19.57
CA PRO A 494 2.22 29.56 -20.14
C PRO A 494 2.07 30.83 -19.30
N GLY A 495 3.15 31.61 -19.21
CA GLY A 495 3.11 32.97 -18.62
C GLY A 495 3.12 33.02 -17.09
N VAL A 496 3.33 31.87 -16.39
CA VAL A 496 3.51 31.83 -14.94
C VAL A 496 4.99 31.88 -14.58
N ALA A 497 5.32 32.61 -13.51
CA ALA A 497 6.71 32.77 -13.07
C ALA A 497 7.11 31.71 -12.01
N GLY A 498 6.13 31.13 -11.31
CA GLY A 498 6.40 30.17 -10.25
C GLY A 498 5.16 29.41 -9.77
N PRO A 499 5.31 28.53 -8.79
CA PRO A 499 4.24 27.64 -8.33
C PRO A 499 3.04 28.38 -7.71
N ASP A 500 3.27 29.56 -7.11
CA ASP A 500 2.19 30.37 -6.53
C ASP A 500 1.29 30.95 -7.64
N ASP A 501 1.84 31.26 -8.82
CA ASP A 501 1.08 31.76 -9.98
C ASP A 501 0.28 30.64 -10.66
N GLU A 502 0.75 29.38 -10.60
CA GLU A 502 0.01 28.22 -11.12
C GLU A 502 -1.26 27.92 -10.32
N LYS A 503 -1.21 28.16 -9.01
CA LYS A 503 -2.24 27.73 -8.05
C LYS A 503 -3.67 28.13 -8.40
N PRO A 504 -3.97 29.38 -8.83
CA PRO A 504 -5.34 29.77 -9.21
C PRO A 504 -5.86 29.02 -10.43
N ILE A 505 -4.97 28.69 -11.38
CA ILE A 505 -5.31 27.97 -12.62
C ILE A 505 -5.56 26.49 -12.29
N LEU A 506 -4.68 25.89 -11.48
CA LEU A 506 -4.79 24.53 -11.04
C LEU A 506 -6.03 24.29 -10.15
N ASP A 507 -6.45 25.27 -9.34
CA ASP A 507 -7.72 25.23 -8.59
C ASP A 507 -8.92 25.13 -9.53
N VAL A 508 -8.93 25.88 -10.64
CA VAL A 508 -10.00 25.80 -11.65
C VAL A 508 -10.06 24.40 -12.27
N TRP A 509 -8.91 23.82 -12.63
CA TRP A 509 -8.87 22.46 -13.18
C TRP A 509 -9.31 21.42 -12.14
N ALA A 510 -8.86 21.54 -10.90
CA ALA A 510 -9.24 20.60 -9.83
C ALA A 510 -10.74 20.65 -9.52
N ARG A 511 -11.43 21.81 -9.73
CA ARG A 511 -12.88 21.94 -9.55
C ARG A 511 -13.73 21.20 -10.56
N GLU A 512 -13.17 20.67 -11.64
CA GLU A 512 -13.89 19.85 -12.61
C GLU A 512 -14.55 18.62 -11.94
N GLN A 513 -13.95 18.07 -10.89
CA GLN A 513 -14.52 16.98 -10.11
C GLN A 513 -15.88 17.31 -9.45
N GLU A 514 -16.19 18.59 -9.21
CA GLU A 514 -17.45 19.01 -8.62
C GLU A 514 -18.65 18.71 -9.56
N LYS A 515 -18.39 18.77 -10.89
CA LYS A 515 -19.38 18.50 -11.94
C LYS A 515 -19.25 17.09 -12.52
N THR A 516 -18.08 16.48 -12.37
CA THR A 516 -17.71 15.22 -12.97
C THR A 516 -17.27 14.23 -11.88
N PRO A 517 -18.20 13.48 -11.26
CA PRO A 517 -17.94 12.67 -10.08
C PRO A 517 -16.81 11.65 -10.25
N TRP A 518 -16.61 11.10 -11.44
CA TRP A 518 -15.53 10.13 -11.72
C TRP A 518 -14.13 10.75 -11.81
N LEU A 519 -14.00 12.07 -11.63
CA LEU A 519 -12.71 12.73 -11.40
C LEU A 519 -12.37 12.88 -9.91
N ARG A 520 -13.27 12.46 -9.00
CA ARG A 520 -13.00 12.45 -7.56
C ARG A 520 -11.91 11.46 -7.23
N TRP A 521 -11.13 11.84 -6.24
CA TRP A 521 -10.03 11.05 -5.75
C TRP A 521 -10.08 10.92 -4.23
N VAL A 522 -9.68 9.77 -3.74
CA VAL A 522 -9.42 9.51 -2.33
C VAL A 522 -8.28 8.50 -2.22
N ALA A 523 -7.30 8.80 -1.38
CA ALA A 523 -6.24 7.87 -1.03
C ALA A 523 -6.79 6.68 -0.23
N GLU A 524 -6.00 5.62 -0.12
CA GLU A 524 -6.27 4.49 0.77
C GLU A 524 -6.22 4.96 2.23
N ASN A 525 -7.37 5.26 2.82
CA ASN A 525 -7.47 5.78 4.17
C ASN A 525 -7.79 4.73 5.25
N GLY A 526 -8.01 3.46 4.84
CA GLY A 526 -8.22 2.34 5.76
C GLY A 526 -9.40 2.47 6.72
N GLY A 527 -10.32 3.42 6.49
CA GLY A 527 -11.51 3.63 7.31
C GLY A 527 -12.71 2.83 6.81
N ASP A 528 -13.60 2.42 7.74
CA ASP A 528 -14.89 1.79 7.41
C ASP A 528 -16.02 2.82 7.26
N ALA A 529 -15.69 4.11 7.26
CA ALA A 529 -16.68 5.18 7.27
C ALA A 529 -17.24 5.49 5.89
N ASP A 530 -16.38 5.58 4.86
CA ASP A 530 -16.80 5.88 3.50
C ASP A 530 -16.98 4.59 2.68
N PRO A 531 -18.22 4.22 2.32
CA PRO A 531 -18.48 3.04 1.51
C PRO A 531 -18.00 3.16 0.07
N THR A 532 -17.69 4.39 -0.38
CA THR A 532 -17.20 4.65 -1.74
C THR A 532 -15.67 4.67 -1.84
N ASP A 533 -14.99 4.40 -0.72
CA ASP A 533 -13.54 4.19 -0.64
C ASP A 533 -13.26 2.70 -0.36
N ARG A 534 -13.60 1.86 -1.33
CA ARG A 534 -13.57 0.42 -1.15
C ARG A 534 -12.76 -0.30 -2.22
N MET A 535 -11.77 -1.05 -1.75
CA MET A 535 -10.95 -1.91 -2.61
C MET A 535 -11.76 -3.08 -3.19
N GLU A 536 -11.41 -3.48 -4.41
CA GLU A 536 -11.95 -4.65 -5.11
C GLU A 536 -13.47 -4.60 -5.35
N ALA A 537 -13.97 -3.38 -5.55
CA ALA A 537 -15.37 -3.11 -5.90
C ALA A 537 -15.49 -2.64 -7.36
N VAL A 538 -16.65 -2.81 -7.98
CA VAL A 538 -16.98 -2.33 -9.35
C VAL A 538 -18.47 -1.98 -9.41
N GLY A 539 -18.79 -0.82 -9.98
CA GLY A 539 -20.16 -0.39 -10.19
C GLY A 539 -20.92 -0.03 -8.90
N ASP A 540 -20.20 0.35 -7.85
CA ASP A 540 -20.70 0.53 -6.50
C ASP A 540 -21.43 1.87 -6.26
N ALA A 541 -21.69 2.65 -7.30
CA ALA A 541 -22.74 3.67 -7.21
C ALA A 541 -24.09 3.05 -6.79
N ASP A 542 -24.32 1.77 -7.13
CA ASP A 542 -25.38 0.92 -6.60
C ASP A 542 -24.82 -0.46 -6.19
N PRO A 543 -24.32 -0.62 -4.95
CA PRO A 543 -23.65 -1.83 -4.50
C PRO A 543 -24.56 -3.06 -4.42
N ILE A 544 -25.87 -2.88 -4.25
CA ILE A 544 -26.82 -3.99 -4.23
C ILE A 544 -26.92 -4.58 -5.63
N SER A 545 -27.19 -3.75 -6.64
CA SER A 545 -27.30 -4.20 -8.03
C SER A 545 -26.00 -4.82 -8.54
N SER A 546 -24.83 -4.21 -8.26
CA SER A 546 -23.54 -4.77 -8.67
C SER A 546 -23.24 -6.10 -7.99
N THR A 547 -23.51 -6.22 -6.69
CA THR A 547 -23.32 -7.48 -5.96
C THR A 547 -24.28 -8.58 -6.43
N GLU A 548 -25.52 -8.27 -6.73
CA GLU A 548 -26.46 -9.26 -7.33
C GLU A 548 -25.92 -9.83 -8.65
N LEU A 549 -25.32 -8.99 -9.48
CA LEU A 549 -24.71 -9.41 -10.75
C LEU A 549 -23.43 -10.22 -10.52
N GLY A 550 -22.59 -9.81 -9.58
CA GLY A 550 -21.40 -10.56 -9.16
C GLY A 550 -21.76 -11.96 -8.65
N LEU A 551 -22.78 -12.06 -7.79
CA LEU A 551 -23.27 -13.35 -7.29
C LEU A 551 -23.79 -14.28 -8.42
N LYS A 552 -24.36 -13.72 -9.50
CA LYS A 552 -24.74 -14.54 -10.68
C LYS A 552 -23.49 -15.13 -11.34
N ASN A 553 -22.42 -14.36 -11.48
CA ASN A 553 -21.17 -14.85 -12.04
C ASN A 553 -20.49 -15.87 -11.11
N LEU A 554 -20.48 -15.64 -9.80
CA LEU A 554 -19.91 -16.62 -8.84
C LEU A 554 -20.63 -17.98 -8.89
N ARG A 555 -21.95 -18.01 -9.10
CA ARG A 555 -22.66 -19.28 -9.31
C ARG A 555 -22.18 -19.99 -10.58
N ARG A 556 -21.96 -19.25 -11.68
CA ARG A 556 -21.39 -19.82 -12.92
C ARG A 556 -19.97 -20.33 -12.73
N VAL A 557 -19.15 -19.60 -11.96
CA VAL A 557 -17.78 -20.03 -11.60
C VAL A 557 -17.84 -21.35 -10.83
N MET A 558 -18.71 -21.47 -9.83
CA MET A 558 -18.88 -22.73 -9.09
C MET A 558 -19.26 -23.90 -9.98
N ASP A 559 -20.06 -23.64 -11.02
CA ASP A 559 -20.40 -24.65 -12.01
C ASP A 559 -19.24 -25.04 -12.95
N MET A 560 -18.30 -24.11 -13.15
CA MET A 560 -17.10 -24.33 -13.98
C MET A 560 -15.96 -25.04 -13.25
N LEU A 561 -15.85 -24.95 -11.93
CA LEU A 561 -14.66 -25.33 -11.16
C LEU A 561 -14.12 -26.72 -11.50
N LEU A 562 -14.97 -27.75 -11.45
CA LEU A 562 -14.54 -29.13 -11.70
C LEU A 562 -14.09 -29.36 -13.14
N ALA A 563 -14.73 -28.72 -14.10
CA ALA A 563 -14.36 -28.84 -15.52
C ALA A 563 -13.05 -28.06 -15.79
N ALA A 564 -12.91 -26.89 -15.22
CA ALA A 564 -11.72 -26.05 -15.40
C ALA A 564 -10.45 -26.69 -14.80
N THR A 565 -10.58 -27.41 -13.68
CA THR A 565 -9.48 -28.06 -12.97
C THR A 565 -9.33 -29.56 -13.25
N ALA A 566 -10.07 -30.11 -14.25
CA ALA A 566 -10.14 -31.55 -14.49
C ALA A 566 -8.77 -32.22 -14.76
N GLU A 567 -7.83 -31.48 -15.32
CA GLU A 567 -6.49 -31.94 -15.65
C GLU A 567 -5.46 -31.57 -14.57
N GLN A 568 -5.89 -30.94 -13.45
CA GLN A 568 -5.05 -30.45 -12.38
C GLN A 568 -5.18 -31.30 -11.12
N ASN A 569 -4.33 -31.03 -10.12
CA ASN A 569 -4.42 -31.61 -8.80
C ASN A 569 -5.53 -30.94 -7.95
N TRP A 570 -5.85 -31.55 -6.78
CA TRP A 570 -6.87 -31.02 -5.88
C TRP A 570 -6.48 -29.71 -5.15
N HIS A 571 -5.18 -29.30 -5.09
CA HIS A 571 -4.74 -28.03 -4.53
C HIS A 571 -5.18 -26.86 -5.43
N ASP A 572 -5.20 -27.03 -6.73
CA ASP A 572 -5.72 -26.02 -7.66
C ASP A 572 -7.23 -25.83 -7.52
N LEU A 573 -7.96 -26.94 -7.33
CA LEU A 573 -9.40 -26.87 -7.05
C LEU A 573 -9.68 -26.16 -5.71
N GLU A 574 -8.94 -26.51 -4.66
CA GLU A 574 -9.02 -25.87 -3.35
C GLU A 574 -8.70 -24.38 -3.43
N TYR A 575 -7.61 -24.03 -4.12
CA TYR A 575 -7.21 -22.65 -4.34
C TYR A 575 -8.32 -21.82 -4.98
N LEU A 576 -8.89 -22.28 -6.08
CA LEU A 576 -9.96 -21.57 -6.76
C LEU A 576 -11.24 -21.50 -5.94
N TYR A 577 -11.60 -22.57 -5.21
CA TYR A 577 -12.74 -22.55 -4.31
C TYR A 577 -12.60 -21.51 -3.21
N LYS A 578 -11.41 -21.44 -2.57
CA LYS A 578 -11.11 -20.41 -1.57
C LYS A 578 -11.18 -19.00 -2.16
N ARG A 579 -10.76 -18.82 -3.43
CA ARG A 579 -10.92 -17.55 -4.16
C ARG A 579 -12.39 -17.18 -4.37
N VAL A 580 -13.24 -18.14 -4.72
CA VAL A 580 -14.71 -17.90 -4.83
C VAL A 580 -15.28 -17.48 -3.49
N LEU A 581 -14.89 -18.13 -2.40
CA LEU A 581 -15.37 -17.79 -1.07
C LEU A 581 -14.89 -16.39 -0.63
N GLY A 582 -13.63 -16.05 -0.94
CA GLY A 582 -13.08 -14.71 -0.69
C GLY A 582 -13.82 -13.63 -1.48
N GLN A 583 -14.09 -13.85 -2.77
CA GLN A 583 -14.85 -12.92 -3.60
C GLN A 583 -16.28 -12.73 -3.08
N TRP A 584 -16.98 -13.81 -2.72
CA TRP A 584 -18.31 -13.74 -2.10
C TRP A 584 -18.27 -12.90 -0.82
N THR A 585 -17.29 -13.12 0.04
CA THR A 585 -17.13 -12.36 1.29
C THR A 585 -16.91 -10.88 1.02
N ASN A 586 -16.06 -10.56 0.03
CA ASN A 586 -15.78 -9.18 -0.35
C ASN A 586 -17.02 -8.45 -0.87
N GLU A 587 -17.80 -9.10 -1.72
CA GLU A 587 -19.09 -8.57 -2.23
C GLU A 587 -20.09 -8.29 -1.09
N MET A 588 -20.17 -9.18 -0.09
CA MET A 588 -21.00 -8.93 1.10
C MET A 588 -20.49 -7.75 1.94
N LEU A 589 -19.18 -7.62 2.10
CA LEU A 589 -18.57 -6.51 2.83
C LEU A 589 -18.75 -5.17 2.11
N THR A 590 -18.76 -5.17 0.78
CA THR A 590 -19.04 -3.99 -0.03
C THR A 590 -20.43 -3.42 0.29
N VAL A 591 -21.46 -4.29 0.33
CA VAL A 591 -22.82 -3.88 0.72
C VAL A 591 -22.86 -3.46 2.20
N ALA A 592 -22.16 -4.19 3.10
CA ALA A 592 -22.10 -3.87 4.52
C ALA A 592 -21.48 -2.48 4.79
N GLY A 593 -20.58 -2.02 3.94
CA GLY A 593 -19.96 -0.69 4.04
C GLY A 593 -20.95 0.46 4.03
N TRP A 594 -22.08 0.30 3.36
CA TRP A 594 -23.12 1.33 3.25
C TRP A 594 -23.93 1.54 4.53
N VAL A 595 -23.95 0.57 5.45
CA VAL A 595 -24.65 0.68 6.73
C VAL A 595 -23.84 1.52 7.70
N GLY A 596 -24.43 2.59 8.22
CA GLY A 596 -23.74 3.58 9.06
C GLY A 596 -22.62 4.32 8.33
N GLY A 597 -22.61 4.29 6.98
CA GLY A 597 -21.61 4.92 6.15
C GLY A 597 -21.81 6.42 5.98
N MET A 598 -20.72 7.11 5.63
CA MET A 598 -20.70 8.51 5.21
C MET A 598 -19.88 8.63 3.94
N THR A 599 -20.45 9.17 2.87
CA THR A 599 -19.69 9.46 1.65
C THR A 599 -18.89 10.74 1.82
N SER A 600 -17.66 10.75 1.34
CA SER A 600 -16.76 11.91 1.38
C SER A 600 -16.60 12.54 -0.02
N GLU A 601 -16.42 13.86 0.00
CA GLU A 601 -16.01 14.65 -1.16
C GLU A 601 -14.98 15.67 -0.71
N GLU A 602 -13.77 15.65 -1.30
CA GLU A 602 -12.74 16.59 -0.92
C GLU A 602 -13.13 18.03 -1.23
N LYS A 603 -13.01 18.89 -0.21
CA LYS A 603 -13.29 20.34 -0.25
C LYS A 603 -12.07 21.09 0.23
N VAL A 604 -11.68 22.13 -0.51
CA VAL A 604 -10.52 22.96 -0.16
C VAL A 604 -10.90 24.14 0.72
N LYS A 605 -12.09 24.71 0.50
CA LYS A 605 -12.58 25.86 1.27
C LYS A 605 -13.83 25.49 2.06
N VAL A 606 -13.95 26.02 3.27
CA VAL A 606 -15.14 25.82 4.10
C VAL A 606 -16.43 26.24 3.37
N GLY A 607 -16.35 27.27 2.53
CA GLY A 607 -17.50 27.75 1.72
C GLY A 607 -17.90 26.83 0.55
N ASP A 608 -17.10 25.82 0.22
CA ASP A 608 -17.39 24.87 -0.87
C ASP A 608 -18.44 23.81 -0.47
N GLY A 609 -18.89 23.82 0.78
CA GLY A 609 -19.94 22.95 1.29
C GLY A 609 -19.45 21.87 2.25
N VAL A 610 -20.33 20.90 2.54
CA VAL A 610 -20.01 19.80 3.45
C VAL A 610 -19.07 18.79 2.79
N ARG A 611 -18.14 18.27 3.58
CA ARG A 611 -17.17 17.25 3.14
C ARG A 611 -17.71 15.83 3.29
N PHE A 612 -18.54 15.58 4.30
CA PHE A 612 -19.08 14.26 4.63
C PHE A 612 -20.61 14.29 4.62
N THR A 613 -21.21 13.29 3.97
CA THR A 613 -22.68 13.16 3.85
C THR A 613 -23.10 11.77 4.29
N ILE A 614 -24.09 11.68 5.18
CA ILE A 614 -24.58 10.37 5.64
C ILE A 614 -25.22 9.59 4.48
N VAL A 615 -25.06 8.29 4.47
CA VAL A 615 -25.78 7.41 3.53
C VAL A 615 -27.29 7.45 3.88
N PRO A 616 -28.19 7.68 2.91
CA PRO A 616 -29.62 7.74 3.17
C PRO A 616 -30.16 6.50 3.89
N LYS A 617 -30.96 6.71 4.94
CA LYS A 617 -31.55 5.67 5.80
C LYS A 617 -32.14 4.49 5.00
N GLU A 618 -32.93 4.77 3.96
CA GLU A 618 -33.56 3.72 3.16
C GLU A 618 -32.55 2.86 2.40
N ARG A 619 -31.45 3.45 1.98
CA ARG A 619 -30.36 2.73 1.35
C ARG A 619 -29.63 1.81 2.34
N GLN A 620 -29.39 2.28 3.56
CA GLN A 620 -28.84 1.47 4.65
C GLN A 620 -29.76 0.28 5.00
N LYS A 621 -31.08 0.51 5.11
CA LYS A 621 -32.07 -0.55 5.34
C LYS A 621 -32.13 -1.57 4.19
N ALA A 622 -32.02 -1.10 2.95
CA ALA A 622 -31.92 -1.99 1.79
C ALA A 622 -30.67 -2.87 1.85
N ALA A 623 -29.52 -2.30 2.24
CA ALA A 623 -28.27 -3.06 2.43
C ALA A 623 -28.42 -4.14 3.53
N VAL A 624 -29.05 -3.83 4.68
CA VAL A 624 -29.31 -4.84 5.72
C VAL A 624 -30.23 -5.95 5.23
N ARG A 625 -31.30 -5.62 4.50
CA ARG A 625 -32.19 -6.65 3.90
C ARG A 625 -31.41 -7.56 2.95
N PHE A 626 -30.63 -6.98 2.06
CA PHE A 626 -29.79 -7.73 1.13
C PHE A 626 -28.80 -8.68 1.85
N LEU A 627 -28.14 -8.21 2.91
CA LEU A 627 -27.21 -9.02 3.70
C LEU A 627 -27.94 -10.15 4.45
N ASN A 628 -29.15 -9.90 4.96
CA ASN A 628 -29.95 -10.93 5.59
C ASN A 628 -30.30 -12.06 4.62
N GLU A 629 -30.55 -11.75 3.35
CA GLU A 629 -30.93 -12.70 2.30
C GLU A 629 -29.72 -13.39 1.67
N ASN A 630 -28.56 -12.75 1.59
CA ASN A 630 -27.41 -13.25 0.82
C ASN A 630 -26.19 -13.60 1.67
N ALA A 631 -25.92 -12.86 2.76
CA ALA A 631 -24.81 -13.14 3.67
C ALA A 631 -25.22 -14.08 4.81
N PHE A 632 -26.36 -13.82 5.46
CA PHE A 632 -26.80 -14.56 6.66
C PHE A 632 -27.74 -15.71 6.33
N ALA A 633 -28.34 -15.79 5.16
CA ALA A 633 -28.92 -17.03 4.65
C ALA A 633 -27.80 -18.05 4.32
N THR A 634 -28.16 -19.35 4.24
CA THR A 634 -27.18 -20.36 3.85
C THR A 634 -26.83 -20.23 2.37
N PRO A 635 -25.56 -19.97 1.98
CA PRO A 635 -25.17 -19.80 0.59
C PRO A 635 -25.04 -21.17 -0.12
N GLN A 636 -26.19 -21.80 -0.50
CA GLN A 636 -26.25 -23.16 -1.01
C GLN A 636 -25.34 -23.39 -2.22
N PHE A 637 -25.13 -22.40 -3.09
CA PHE A 637 -24.30 -22.53 -4.27
C PHE A 637 -22.81 -22.74 -3.95
N LEU A 638 -22.33 -22.32 -2.77
CA LEU A 638 -20.97 -22.56 -2.29
C LEU A 638 -20.85 -23.95 -1.65
N ILE A 639 -21.94 -24.55 -1.20
CA ILE A 639 -21.96 -25.82 -0.46
C ILE A 639 -22.22 -26.96 -1.45
N ARG A 640 -21.19 -27.36 -2.16
CA ARG A 640 -21.21 -28.39 -3.19
C ARG A 640 -20.48 -29.65 -2.76
N ALA A 641 -21.20 -30.73 -2.45
CA ALA A 641 -20.59 -31.99 -1.99
C ALA A 641 -19.60 -32.59 -3.01
N ASP A 642 -19.84 -32.39 -4.32
CA ASP A 642 -18.96 -32.85 -5.39
C ASP A 642 -17.63 -32.06 -5.45
N VAL A 643 -17.61 -30.84 -5.01
CA VAL A 643 -16.40 -30.02 -4.86
C VAL A 643 -15.74 -30.32 -3.51
N MET A 644 -16.46 -30.17 -2.41
CA MET A 644 -15.94 -30.22 -1.05
C MET A 644 -15.24 -31.56 -0.74
N ARG A 645 -15.85 -32.68 -1.10
CA ARG A 645 -15.25 -34.02 -0.89
C ARG A 645 -13.99 -34.30 -1.69
N ARG A 646 -13.59 -33.43 -2.60
CA ARG A 646 -12.32 -33.49 -3.31
C ARG A 646 -11.24 -32.64 -2.65
N ILE A 647 -11.63 -31.68 -1.82
CA ILE A 647 -10.72 -30.74 -1.15
C ILE A 647 -10.38 -31.25 0.24
N GLU A 648 -11.39 -31.61 1.03
CA GLU A 648 -11.19 -32.00 2.43
C GLU A 648 -12.25 -33.03 2.93
N PRO A 649 -11.93 -33.84 3.95
CA PRO A 649 -12.84 -34.83 4.48
C PRO A 649 -13.95 -34.24 5.37
N SER A 650 -13.70 -33.05 5.97
CA SER A 650 -14.60 -32.30 6.86
C SER A 650 -14.07 -30.87 7.00
N GLY A 651 -14.91 -29.96 7.49
CA GLY A 651 -14.49 -28.56 7.73
C GLY A 651 -15.25 -27.54 6.87
N GLU A 652 -16.04 -28.00 5.89
CA GLU A 652 -16.80 -27.09 5.03
C GLU A 652 -17.68 -26.10 5.82
N SER A 653 -18.20 -26.54 6.97
CA SER A 653 -19.01 -25.67 7.83
C SER A 653 -18.22 -24.54 8.44
N ASP A 654 -16.92 -24.72 8.65
CA ASP A 654 -16.08 -23.73 9.30
C ASP A 654 -15.70 -22.63 8.31
N HIS A 655 -15.42 -22.95 7.04
CA HIS A 655 -15.15 -21.94 5.99
C HIS A 655 -16.33 -21.00 5.79
N ILE A 656 -17.54 -21.55 5.69
CA ILE A 656 -18.76 -20.73 5.54
C ILE A 656 -19.01 -19.90 6.81
N LEU A 657 -18.80 -20.52 8.00
CA LEU A 657 -18.94 -19.81 9.28
C LEU A 657 -17.96 -18.66 9.39
N GLU A 658 -16.69 -18.87 9.06
CA GLU A 658 -15.66 -17.83 9.10
C GLU A 658 -16.04 -16.63 8.22
N ALA A 659 -16.46 -16.88 7.00
CA ALA A 659 -16.92 -15.86 6.06
C ALA A 659 -18.12 -15.07 6.59
N GLN A 660 -19.17 -15.77 7.04
CA GLN A 660 -20.38 -15.15 7.58
C GLN A 660 -20.09 -14.37 8.88
N ALA A 661 -19.27 -14.94 9.76
CA ALA A 661 -18.88 -14.29 11.01
C ALA A 661 -18.03 -13.04 10.77
N TRP A 662 -17.19 -13.05 9.72
CA TRP A 662 -16.41 -11.86 9.35
C TRP A 662 -17.33 -10.71 8.87
N VAL A 663 -18.30 -11.00 8.02
CA VAL A 663 -19.30 -10.01 7.59
C VAL A 663 -20.10 -9.49 8.80
N LEU A 664 -20.55 -10.37 9.68
CA LEU A 664 -21.30 -9.99 10.87
C LEU A 664 -20.49 -9.10 11.82
N ARG A 665 -19.26 -9.48 12.12
CA ARG A 665 -18.36 -8.70 13.00
C ARG A 665 -18.09 -7.30 12.43
N THR A 666 -17.84 -7.20 11.13
CA THR A 666 -17.66 -5.92 10.44
C THR A 666 -18.92 -5.09 10.49
N LEU A 667 -20.08 -5.71 10.28
CA LEU A 667 -21.37 -5.04 10.24
C LEU A 667 -21.77 -4.43 11.60
N VAL A 668 -21.49 -5.14 12.71
CA VAL A 668 -21.78 -4.66 14.08
C VAL A 668 -20.51 -4.23 14.82
N SER A 669 -19.55 -3.61 14.11
CA SER A 669 -18.32 -3.11 14.74
C SER A 669 -18.60 -1.95 15.69
N PRO A 670 -17.81 -1.80 16.78
CA PRO A 670 -17.97 -0.67 17.70
C PRO A 670 -17.85 0.70 17.04
N SER A 671 -16.92 0.85 16.07
CA SER A 671 -16.73 2.09 15.30
C SER A 671 -18.00 2.47 14.53
N ARG A 672 -18.62 1.50 13.87
CA ARG A 672 -19.87 1.70 13.12
C ARG A 672 -21.05 2.04 14.04
N LEU A 673 -21.25 1.29 15.11
CA LEU A 673 -22.32 1.55 16.07
C LEU A 673 -22.20 2.94 16.70
N ASN A 674 -20.97 3.35 17.11
CA ASN A 674 -20.74 4.70 17.63
C ASN A 674 -21.06 5.76 16.57
N ARG A 675 -20.61 5.59 15.33
CA ARG A 675 -20.90 6.52 14.23
C ARG A 675 -22.41 6.64 13.96
N MET A 676 -23.14 5.52 14.00
CA MET A 676 -24.60 5.54 13.82
C MET A 676 -25.31 6.28 14.97
N MET A 677 -24.83 6.17 16.20
CA MET A 677 -25.37 6.93 17.33
C MET A 677 -25.08 8.43 17.20
N GLU A 678 -23.89 8.81 16.74
CA GLU A 678 -23.56 10.20 16.43
C GLU A 678 -24.45 10.74 15.30
N GLN A 679 -24.70 9.94 14.26
CA GLN A 679 -25.63 10.30 13.18
C GLN A 679 -27.07 10.45 13.69
N GLU A 680 -27.54 9.58 14.58
CA GLU A 680 -28.85 9.70 15.20
C GLU A 680 -28.99 11.00 15.98
N GLU A 681 -28.01 11.38 16.79
CA GLU A 681 -28.02 12.61 17.58
C GLU A 681 -27.99 13.88 16.68
N MET A 682 -27.18 13.84 15.60
CA MET A 682 -27.03 15.01 14.72
C MET A 682 -28.15 15.16 13.70
N ASP A 683 -28.62 14.04 13.11
CA ASP A 683 -29.50 14.03 11.95
C ASP A 683 -30.95 13.57 12.30
N GLY A 684 -31.16 13.09 13.54
CA GLY A 684 -32.46 12.69 14.06
C GLY A 684 -33.18 11.64 13.20
N ALA A 685 -34.43 11.92 12.82
CA ALA A 685 -35.28 10.97 12.06
C ALA A 685 -34.70 10.54 10.68
N SER A 686 -33.77 11.31 10.11
CA SER A 686 -33.13 10.98 8.83
C SER A 686 -32.03 9.91 8.98
N ALA A 687 -31.51 9.75 10.20
CA ALA A 687 -30.54 8.68 10.51
C ALA A 687 -31.24 7.32 10.67
N TYR A 688 -30.50 6.23 10.48
CA TYR A 688 -30.96 4.89 10.80
C TYR A 688 -30.68 4.63 12.29
N ASP A 689 -31.74 4.50 13.09
CA ASP A 689 -31.65 4.20 14.52
C ASP A 689 -30.81 2.95 14.75
N PRO A 690 -29.73 3.03 15.55
CA PRO A 690 -28.83 1.90 15.76
C PRO A 690 -29.47 0.71 16.50
N ALA A 691 -30.51 0.90 17.32
CA ALA A 691 -31.24 -0.18 17.94
C ALA A 691 -32.14 -0.91 16.91
N ASP A 692 -32.80 -0.17 16.03
CA ASP A 692 -33.56 -0.75 14.89
C ASP A 692 -32.62 -1.53 13.96
N PHE A 693 -31.44 -0.99 13.67
CA PHE A 693 -30.42 -1.64 12.84
C PHE A 693 -30.01 -3.00 13.41
N VAL A 694 -29.61 -3.05 14.70
CA VAL A 694 -29.19 -4.31 15.34
C VAL A 694 -30.35 -5.30 15.37
N ALA A 695 -31.58 -4.83 15.64
CA ALA A 695 -32.77 -5.67 15.60
C ALA A 695 -33.07 -6.22 14.19
N ASP A 696 -32.85 -5.45 13.13
CA ASP A 696 -33.05 -5.89 11.76
C ASP A 696 -31.99 -6.94 11.34
N VAL A 697 -30.75 -6.81 11.78
CA VAL A 697 -29.70 -7.84 11.62
C VAL A 697 -30.09 -9.14 12.35
N ARG A 698 -30.56 -9.00 13.62
CA ARG A 698 -31.04 -10.14 14.42
C ARG A 698 -32.14 -10.89 13.71
N LYS A 699 -33.12 -10.21 13.14
CA LYS A 699 -34.23 -10.83 12.39
C LYS A 699 -33.73 -11.72 11.23
N GLY A 700 -32.69 -11.30 10.53
CA GLY A 700 -32.07 -12.11 9.47
C GLY A 700 -31.32 -13.32 10.00
N VAL A 701 -30.48 -13.14 11.01
CA VAL A 701 -29.70 -14.23 11.63
C VAL A 701 -30.60 -15.27 12.31
N TRP A 702 -31.71 -14.86 12.89
CA TRP A 702 -32.65 -15.71 13.62
C TRP A 702 -33.98 -15.92 12.90
N SER A 703 -34.00 -15.82 11.58
CA SER A 703 -35.23 -15.87 10.76
C SER A 703 -36.10 -17.12 11.01
N GLU A 704 -35.47 -18.27 11.31
CA GLU A 704 -36.17 -19.53 11.61
C GLU A 704 -36.94 -19.47 12.94
N VAL A 705 -36.48 -18.68 13.90
CA VAL A 705 -37.15 -18.44 15.19
C VAL A 705 -38.53 -17.79 14.98
N TYR A 706 -38.58 -16.84 14.05
CA TYR A 706 -39.81 -16.13 13.70
C TYR A 706 -40.73 -16.99 12.83
N ALA A 707 -40.13 -17.72 11.85
CA ALA A 707 -40.85 -18.57 10.93
C ALA A 707 -41.32 -19.91 11.55
N GLY A 708 -40.78 -20.33 12.68
CA GLY A 708 -41.03 -21.65 13.26
C GLY A 708 -40.50 -22.81 12.41
N SER A 709 -39.43 -22.58 11.64
CA SER A 709 -38.89 -23.56 10.70
C SER A 709 -37.70 -24.30 11.27
N GLN A 710 -37.26 -25.37 10.60
CA GLN A 710 -36.08 -26.17 11.01
C GLN A 710 -34.79 -25.34 10.89
N ILE A 711 -33.95 -25.42 11.94
CA ILE A 711 -32.65 -24.77 11.95
C ILE A 711 -31.55 -25.77 11.57
N ARG A 712 -31.02 -25.68 10.35
CA ARG A 712 -30.01 -26.57 9.82
C ARG A 712 -28.60 -26.22 10.37
N LEU A 713 -27.60 -27.08 10.15
CA LEU A 713 -26.24 -26.97 10.68
C LEU A 713 -25.63 -25.56 10.46
N TRP A 714 -25.62 -25.10 9.23
CA TRP A 714 -25.01 -23.81 8.86
C TRP A 714 -25.63 -22.62 9.60
N ARG A 715 -26.94 -22.65 9.77
CA ARG A 715 -27.67 -21.62 10.50
C ARG A 715 -27.44 -21.72 12.02
N ARG A 716 -27.35 -22.93 12.58
CA ARG A 716 -26.98 -23.11 14.00
C ARG A 716 -25.58 -22.55 14.29
N ASN A 717 -24.62 -22.75 13.38
CA ASN A 717 -23.27 -22.21 13.49
C ASN A 717 -23.29 -20.68 13.47
N LEU A 718 -23.98 -20.06 12.50
CA LEU A 718 -24.10 -18.61 12.45
C LEU A 718 -24.80 -18.01 13.68
N GLN A 719 -25.89 -18.63 14.17
CA GLN A 719 -26.60 -18.19 15.37
C GLN A 719 -25.73 -18.26 16.63
N ARG A 720 -24.87 -19.29 16.73
CA ARG A 720 -23.88 -19.38 17.79
C ARG A 720 -22.84 -18.27 17.68
N SER A 721 -22.30 -18.06 16.49
CA SER A 721 -21.34 -16.98 16.24
C SER A 721 -21.93 -15.59 16.49
N TYR A 722 -23.23 -15.38 16.21
CA TYR A 722 -23.91 -14.13 16.57
C TYR A 722 -23.81 -13.85 18.08
N LEU A 723 -24.05 -14.84 18.94
CA LEU A 723 -23.93 -14.67 20.40
C LEU A 723 -22.48 -14.37 20.82
N GLU A 724 -21.51 -15.00 20.17
CA GLU A 724 -20.08 -14.75 20.43
C GLU A 724 -19.69 -13.33 20.06
N VAL A 725 -20.14 -12.87 18.89
CA VAL A 725 -19.91 -11.48 18.45
C VAL A 725 -20.57 -10.48 19.39
N MET A 726 -21.83 -10.70 19.75
CA MET A 726 -22.55 -9.79 20.65
C MET A 726 -21.97 -9.78 22.06
N ALA A 727 -21.51 -10.92 22.57
CA ALA A 727 -20.79 -10.99 23.84
C ALA A 727 -19.46 -10.20 23.77
N ALA A 728 -18.70 -10.34 22.67
CA ALA A 728 -17.47 -9.58 22.49
C ALA A 728 -17.74 -8.06 22.42
N ARG A 729 -18.84 -7.62 21.80
CA ARG A 729 -19.27 -6.20 21.81
C ARG A 729 -19.67 -5.71 23.19
N LEU A 730 -20.29 -6.57 24.00
CA LEU A 730 -20.76 -6.21 25.34
C LEU A 730 -19.60 -6.11 26.35
N TYR A 731 -18.61 -7.00 26.27
CA TYR A 731 -17.55 -7.18 27.28
C TYR A 731 -16.13 -6.92 26.79
N GLY A 732 -15.93 -6.73 25.50
CA GLY A 732 -14.61 -6.47 24.89
C GLY A 732 -13.94 -5.20 25.43
N PRO A 733 -12.64 -4.97 25.09
CA PRO A 733 -11.91 -3.79 25.52
C PRO A 733 -12.54 -2.50 24.96
N GLY A 734 -12.33 -1.40 25.67
CA GLY A 734 -12.96 -0.10 25.38
C GLY A 734 -14.32 0.04 26.04
N GLY A 735 -14.87 1.24 26.04
CA GLY A 735 -16.20 1.59 26.55
C GLY A 735 -17.02 2.21 25.43
N GLY A 736 -18.34 2.18 25.52
CA GLY A 736 -19.21 2.86 24.55
C GLY A 736 -20.67 2.66 24.88
N GLU A 737 -21.48 3.67 24.55
CA GLU A 737 -22.93 3.67 24.75
C GLU A 737 -23.61 2.55 23.94
N TYR A 738 -23.03 2.14 22.79
CA TYR A 738 -23.52 1.02 21.98
C TYR A 738 -23.72 -0.30 22.79
N ARG A 739 -23.08 -0.46 23.97
CA ARG A 739 -23.30 -1.62 24.85
C ARG A 739 -24.73 -1.71 25.36
N ALA A 740 -25.40 -0.58 25.58
CA ALA A 740 -26.81 -0.54 25.97
C ALA A 740 -27.69 -1.12 24.85
N ILE A 741 -27.40 -0.77 23.60
CA ILE A 741 -28.09 -1.29 22.41
C ILE A 741 -27.88 -2.80 22.28
N VAL A 742 -26.63 -3.27 22.38
CA VAL A 742 -26.32 -4.70 22.32
C VAL A 742 -26.98 -5.48 23.43
N ARG A 743 -27.01 -4.95 24.67
CA ARG A 743 -27.71 -5.57 25.80
C ARG A 743 -29.21 -5.65 25.56
N GLY A 744 -29.82 -4.56 25.08
CA GLY A 744 -31.24 -4.49 24.74
C GLY A 744 -31.62 -5.52 23.67
N ASP A 745 -30.80 -5.68 22.66
CA ASP A 745 -30.99 -6.68 21.61
C ASP A 745 -30.95 -8.12 22.14
N LEU A 746 -29.98 -8.45 22.99
CA LEU A 746 -29.88 -9.78 23.64
C LEU A 746 -31.07 -10.05 24.56
N VAL A 747 -31.59 -9.05 25.28
CA VAL A 747 -32.84 -9.18 26.07
C VAL A 747 -34.02 -9.46 25.15
N GLY A 748 -34.12 -8.75 24.02
CA GLY A 748 -35.13 -9.02 23.00
C GLY A 748 -35.05 -10.44 22.43
N LEU A 749 -33.82 -10.92 22.18
CA LEU A 749 -33.56 -12.29 21.70
C LEU A 749 -33.98 -13.36 22.73
N ASP A 750 -33.73 -13.19 24.05
CA ASP A 750 -34.21 -14.15 25.09
C ASP A 750 -35.73 -14.29 25.05
N ALA A 751 -36.43 -13.16 24.88
CA ALA A 751 -37.89 -13.18 24.76
C ALA A 751 -38.37 -13.89 23.49
N ASP A 752 -37.69 -13.68 22.35
CA ASP A 752 -38.01 -14.33 21.08
C ASP A 752 -37.78 -15.86 21.16
N LEU A 753 -36.63 -16.27 21.72
CA LEU A 753 -36.30 -17.68 21.95
C LEU A 753 -37.30 -18.36 22.92
N ALA A 754 -37.71 -17.65 23.97
CA ALA A 754 -38.74 -18.14 24.89
C ALA A 754 -40.04 -18.45 24.19
N ARG A 755 -40.50 -17.53 23.32
CA ARG A 755 -41.70 -17.71 22.52
C ARG A 755 -41.58 -18.86 21.52
N ALA A 756 -40.41 -19.01 20.89
CA ALA A 756 -40.14 -20.09 19.93
C ALA A 756 -40.13 -21.48 20.62
N ILE A 757 -39.49 -21.60 21.78
CA ILE A 757 -39.43 -22.86 22.57
C ILE A 757 -40.83 -23.29 23.04
N ALA A 758 -41.73 -22.35 23.33
CA ALA A 758 -43.10 -22.62 23.77
C ALA A 758 -44.01 -23.16 22.62
N ARG A 759 -43.59 -23.04 21.37
CA ARG A 759 -44.29 -23.56 20.20
C ARG A 759 -43.82 -25.00 19.86
N PRO A 760 -44.63 -25.81 19.15
CA PRO A 760 -44.12 -27.04 18.54
C PRO A 760 -42.91 -26.76 17.66
N THR A 761 -41.83 -27.50 17.87
CA THR A 761 -40.61 -27.39 17.05
C THR A 761 -40.59 -28.47 15.98
N PRO A 762 -40.03 -28.23 14.75
CA PRO A 762 -40.02 -29.19 13.65
C PRO A 762 -39.27 -30.50 13.97
N ASP A 763 -38.25 -30.45 14.78
CA ASP A 763 -37.41 -31.59 15.14
C ASP A 763 -36.70 -31.40 16.49
N ARG A 764 -36.15 -32.50 17.03
CA ARG A 764 -35.46 -32.54 18.33
C ARG A 764 -34.20 -31.64 18.33
N THR A 765 -33.43 -31.64 17.23
CA THR A 765 -32.16 -30.89 17.13
C THR A 765 -32.45 -29.40 17.18
N THR A 766 -33.43 -28.91 16.44
CA THR A 766 -33.89 -27.52 16.48
C THR A 766 -34.29 -27.11 17.91
N ARG A 767 -35.10 -27.97 18.59
CA ARG A 767 -35.52 -27.70 19.96
C ARG A 767 -34.33 -27.56 20.92
N THR A 768 -33.41 -28.53 20.85
CA THR A 768 -32.21 -28.53 21.70
C THR A 768 -31.34 -27.29 21.44
N HIS A 769 -31.17 -26.92 20.18
CA HIS A 769 -30.43 -25.73 19.81
C HIS A 769 -31.05 -24.44 20.38
N LEU A 770 -32.38 -24.27 20.23
CA LEU A 770 -33.06 -23.11 20.77
C LEU A 770 -32.92 -23.00 22.31
N GLN A 771 -32.99 -24.14 23.00
CA GLN A 771 -32.78 -24.20 24.46
C GLN A 771 -31.35 -23.83 24.88
N ASP A 772 -30.35 -24.36 24.16
CA ASP A 772 -28.92 -24.03 24.38
C ASP A 772 -28.66 -22.54 24.10
N MET A 773 -29.12 -22.04 22.98
CA MET A 773 -28.94 -20.61 22.64
C MET A 773 -29.59 -19.67 23.66
N ARG A 774 -30.78 -20.01 24.13
CA ARG A 774 -31.42 -19.22 25.18
C ARG A 774 -30.63 -19.24 26.48
N GLN A 775 -30.10 -20.41 26.89
CA GLN A 775 -29.25 -20.48 28.08
C GLN A 775 -27.99 -19.59 27.90
N ARG A 776 -27.30 -19.67 26.76
CA ARG A 776 -26.14 -18.81 26.45
C ARG A 776 -26.47 -17.30 26.50
N VAL A 777 -27.63 -16.88 25.95
CA VAL A 777 -28.05 -15.47 26.06
C VAL A 777 -28.17 -15.06 27.53
N ARG A 778 -28.74 -15.89 28.39
CA ARG A 778 -28.88 -15.61 29.80
C ARG A 778 -27.53 -15.57 30.52
N ASP A 779 -26.63 -16.50 30.21
CA ASP A 779 -25.28 -16.51 30.73
C ASP A 779 -24.52 -15.25 30.33
N ILE A 780 -24.64 -14.77 29.09
CA ILE A 780 -24.06 -13.51 28.63
C ILE A 780 -24.66 -12.30 29.38
N LEU A 781 -25.94 -12.32 29.69
CA LEU A 781 -26.62 -11.22 30.40
C LEU A 781 -26.40 -11.22 31.92
N ASP A 782 -25.94 -12.34 32.50
CA ASP A 782 -25.73 -12.46 33.94
C ASP A 782 -24.36 -11.84 34.35
N PRO A 783 -24.34 -10.74 35.12
CA PRO A 783 -23.08 -10.13 35.56
C PRO A 783 -22.25 -10.99 36.50
N LYS A 784 -22.82 -12.08 37.05
CA LYS A 784 -22.13 -12.97 37.96
C LYS A 784 -21.37 -14.10 37.27
N THR A 785 -21.65 -14.31 35.97
CA THR A 785 -20.93 -15.24 35.11
C THR A 785 -20.01 -14.42 34.22
N PRO A 786 -18.73 -14.18 34.62
CA PRO A 786 -17.82 -13.49 33.70
C PRO A 786 -17.73 -14.32 32.43
N PRO A 787 -17.92 -13.74 31.26
CA PRO A 787 -17.71 -14.45 30.00
C PRO A 787 -16.28 -15.03 30.04
N VAL A 788 -16.13 -16.29 29.66
CA VAL A 788 -14.85 -16.78 29.16
C VAL A 788 -14.31 -15.71 28.24
N ALA A 789 -13.05 -15.28 28.44
CA ALA A 789 -12.44 -14.22 27.63
C ALA A 789 -12.87 -14.41 26.17
N PRO A 790 -13.43 -13.40 25.52
CA PRO A 790 -13.86 -13.57 24.14
C PRO A 790 -12.68 -14.16 23.37
N PRO A 791 -12.90 -15.16 22.53
CA PRO A 791 -11.82 -15.66 21.69
C PRO A 791 -11.18 -14.45 21.03
N PRO A 792 -9.85 -14.40 20.87
CA PRO A 792 -9.19 -13.30 20.19
C PRO A 792 -9.96 -13.04 18.88
N GLU A 793 -10.17 -11.79 18.54
CA GLU A 793 -10.86 -11.47 17.27
C GLU A 793 -10.16 -12.30 16.20
N PRO A 794 -10.88 -13.16 15.47
CA PRO A 794 -10.24 -13.99 14.49
C PRO A 794 -9.53 -13.07 13.48
N GLU A 795 -8.29 -13.39 13.20
CA GLU A 795 -7.56 -12.84 12.09
C GLU A 795 -8.43 -12.88 10.82
N GLN A 796 -8.17 -11.97 9.91
CA GLN A 796 -8.82 -11.96 8.59
C GLN A 796 -8.75 -13.39 8.01
N PRO A 797 -9.84 -13.94 7.47
CA PRO A 797 -9.83 -15.32 6.97
C PRO A 797 -8.65 -15.54 6.02
N LYS A 798 -7.93 -16.66 6.17
CA LYS A 798 -6.69 -16.95 5.41
C LYS A 798 -6.88 -17.02 3.89
N TYR A 799 -8.12 -17.13 3.42
CA TYR A 799 -8.48 -17.08 2.00
C TYR A 799 -8.90 -15.69 1.52
N PHE A 800 -8.96 -14.71 2.44
CA PHE A 800 -9.25 -13.33 2.04
C PHE A 800 -8.04 -12.78 1.27
N PRO A 801 -8.24 -12.05 0.17
CA PRO A 801 -7.11 -11.43 -0.51
C PRO A 801 -6.37 -10.53 0.48
N LEU A 802 -5.09 -10.80 0.65
CA LEU A 802 -4.20 -10.00 1.48
C LEU A 802 -4.11 -8.60 0.89
N ARG A 803 -4.25 -7.61 1.75
CA ARG A 803 -4.05 -6.20 1.40
C ARG A 803 -2.65 -5.95 0.89
#